data_d07269b01acb489e300ad0d7e71bdadf
#
_entry.id   d07269b01acb489e300ad0d7e71bdadf
#
_cell.length_a   1.000
_cell.length_b   1.000
_cell.length_c   1.000
_cell.angle_alpha   90.00
_cell.angle_beta   90.00
_cell.angle_gamma   90.00
#
_symmetry.space_group_name_H-M   'P 1'
#
loop_
_entity.id
_entity.type
_entity.pdbx_description
1 polymer ?
#
loop_
_entity_poly.entity_id
_entity_poly.type
_entity_poly.pdbx_seq_one_letter_code
_entity_poly.pdbx_strand_id
1 'polypeptide(L)'
;MSRKPATAEDIAAACAALRALGGFPAAIARGLEANDPDQMRAAATDLIDAGRVEGLRTLIQRFRDSSDFGVWARVTSARLHQLDGEFDAGLADLDDLMRGFPQRAAGHWWVAKARALQGLKRDDEAQAALHEAIGRFPDSPLPRVFLANLLSRRKRPAEALEVWRALLAGFPAPQFEWFVGFANALRALGRREEGLSALEDGAAHFPSDRRSPPLLAEVAEERSQWARALEIWDGYEAGDDPKAAAGRARALLRLGRVDEASDGLERLLAREPDSVAALRELAAISVELGEVAQARDLFGRLTRTGAEALKPEWFAGLARAHHDLGEYDAGAAALIELERRFPASALAEGERLRLAKERETGHEALATMIAAALQRFPADFDLRSHWVWILLSDGRLAEAEREVEALEAQGAPGFALAARLRLEANRGDEALRAYAERFLSGRAWDVADAMQIAYALLDARAPWAFGLGGAIMDEAAARFPGQARLNLMRIRLMIARREDAAALALIDAIPARYVRRDFLEVRAWGAAKRDRDAEAKALWRQALATHYYPAVHCPIQALTRVSPDDRPGPQAGVTAYVVFRDEVAQIPGFLAHHRQLGVRRFVFIDHLSSDGGRALALSEPDVIVYDAPESYQLSWSGRRWVNEIVAREGARGWGLQLDMDEHLIYPGCESVGVDRLVAWLDARGFEAMRGYMLDVFAPRLEGAPPRSEHCWYDDDYYWFGFDRPPYLSPGGGVRARLFEAKEYLHKVPLWRLDAGLLINSHETTHMRFADVSAALLHYKLMNVALRGRQTRPDEAGPAYLETDTGVEIMRRYTRYAARLDRLWLSDLVKPGVSRQLADSLTLAERGLMQISDAYRAWLAAR
;
A
#
# COMPACT_ATOMS: atom_id res chain seq x y z
N MET A 1 42.98 49.56 32.64
CA MET A 1 42.14 50.08 33.77
C MET A 1 42.12 49.03 34.85
N SER A 2 42.49 49.37 36.10
CA SER A 2 42.41 48.42 37.24
C SER A 2 40.91 48.19 37.54
N ARG A 3 40.45 46.94 37.37
CA ARG A 3 39.09 46.54 37.68
C ARG A 3 38.91 46.54 39.20
N LYS A 4 37.88 47.22 39.72
CA LYS A 4 37.59 47.30 41.18
C LYS A 4 36.91 45.99 41.63
N PRO A 5 37.24 45.50 42.84
CA PRO A 5 36.48 44.38 43.41
C PRO A 5 35.03 44.81 43.71
N ALA A 6 34.11 43.84 43.71
CA ALA A 6 32.70 44.08 44.11
C ALA A 6 32.66 44.38 45.61
N THR A 7 31.90 45.39 46.01
CA THR A 7 31.73 45.72 47.44
C THR A 7 30.69 44.75 48.08
N ALA A 8 30.74 44.60 49.40
CA ALA A 8 29.75 43.83 50.14
C ALA A 8 28.32 44.38 49.92
N GLU A 9 28.19 45.71 49.74
CA GLU A 9 26.97 46.41 49.43
C GLU A 9 26.44 46.01 48.00
N ASP A 10 27.34 45.85 47.03
CA ASP A 10 26.98 45.41 45.69
C ASP A 10 26.40 43.99 45.69
N ILE A 11 27.03 43.08 46.44
CA ILE A 11 26.58 41.68 46.57
C ILE A 11 25.27 41.64 47.31
N ALA A 12 25.10 42.37 48.42
CA ALA A 12 23.84 42.42 49.19
C ALA A 12 22.67 42.95 48.32
N ALA A 13 22.90 43.99 47.53
CA ALA A 13 21.89 44.57 46.64
C ALA A 13 21.51 43.57 45.54
N ALA A 14 22.47 42.84 44.98
CA ALA A 14 22.22 41.82 44.02
C ALA A 14 21.40 40.62 44.56
N CYS A 15 21.77 40.13 45.74
CA CYS A 15 21.03 39.09 46.43
C CYS A 15 19.60 39.52 46.75
N ALA A 16 19.40 40.76 47.17
CA ALA A 16 18.07 41.33 47.40
C ALA A 16 17.23 41.39 46.12
N ALA A 17 17.82 41.80 44.99
CA ALA A 17 17.15 41.84 43.71
C ALA A 17 16.74 40.44 43.20
N LEU A 18 17.61 39.44 43.36
CA LEU A 18 17.30 38.05 43.01
C LEU A 18 16.19 37.47 43.91
N ARG A 19 16.24 37.72 45.21
CA ARG A 19 15.17 37.29 46.16
C ARG A 19 13.81 37.82 45.74
N ALA A 20 13.74 39.06 45.24
CA ALA A 20 12.48 39.66 44.79
C ALA A 20 11.87 38.93 43.59
N LEU A 21 12.65 38.18 42.79
CA LEU A 21 12.17 37.36 41.66
C LEU A 21 11.53 36.05 42.14
N GLY A 22 11.90 35.54 43.32
CA GLY A 22 11.32 34.35 43.94
C GLY A 22 11.46 33.05 43.20
N GLY A 23 10.91 31.97 43.75
CA GLY A 23 10.79 30.68 43.08
C GLY A 23 12.08 29.85 43.05
N PHE A 24 13.02 30.08 43.91
CA PHE A 24 14.29 29.33 44.01
C PHE A 24 14.18 28.11 44.93
N PRO A 25 14.99 27.07 44.64
CA PRO A 25 15.23 25.98 45.58
C PRO A 25 15.65 26.48 46.97
N ALA A 26 15.25 25.79 48.03
CA ALA A 26 15.46 26.25 49.42
C ALA A 26 16.93 26.54 49.78
N ALA A 27 17.88 25.83 49.18
CA ALA A 27 19.31 26.08 49.40
C ALA A 27 19.74 27.44 48.82
N ILE A 28 19.33 27.72 47.59
CA ILE A 28 19.62 28.99 46.89
C ILE A 28 18.95 30.16 47.65
N ALA A 29 17.69 30.00 48.03
CA ALA A 29 16.95 31.02 48.76
C ALA A 29 17.65 31.41 50.07
N ARG A 30 18.08 30.43 50.89
CA ARG A 30 18.83 30.69 52.16
C ARG A 30 20.18 31.37 51.90
N GLY A 31 20.90 30.94 50.85
CA GLY A 31 22.17 31.55 50.46
C GLY A 31 22.02 33.02 50.04
N LEU A 32 20.96 33.31 49.29
CA LEU A 32 20.61 34.69 48.92
C LEU A 32 20.25 35.57 50.15
N GLU A 33 19.65 35.01 51.20
CA GLU A 33 19.40 35.68 52.47
C GLU A 33 20.70 35.98 53.25
N ALA A 34 21.67 35.08 53.12
CA ALA A 34 23.00 35.24 53.72
C ALA A 34 23.95 36.13 52.87
N ASN A 35 23.52 36.66 51.73
CA ASN A 35 24.31 37.39 50.75
C ASN A 35 25.51 36.58 50.22
N ASP A 36 25.29 35.27 50.00
CA ASP A 36 26.31 34.35 49.49
C ASP A 36 26.52 34.58 47.98
N PRO A 37 27.73 34.96 47.55
CA PRO A 37 28.03 35.19 46.13
C PRO A 37 27.89 33.98 45.26
N ASP A 38 28.13 32.75 45.75
CA ASP A 38 27.98 31.52 44.99
C ASP A 38 26.53 31.16 44.76
N GLN A 39 25.71 31.40 45.76
CA GLN A 39 24.26 31.24 45.61
C GLN A 39 23.63 32.32 44.74
N MET A 40 24.21 33.52 44.67
CA MET A 40 23.84 34.55 43.70
C MET A 40 24.05 34.05 42.26
N ARG A 41 25.21 33.41 42.00
CA ARG A 41 25.52 32.82 40.70
C ARG A 41 24.58 31.66 40.36
N ALA A 42 24.32 30.80 41.32
CA ALA A 42 23.40 29.67 41.17
C ALA A 42 21.97 30.15 40.89
N ALA A 43 21.49 31.17 41.57
CA ALA A 43 20.17 31.78 41.34
C ALA A 43 20.03 32.35 39.90
N ALA A 44 21.05 33.05 39.42
CA ALA A 44 21.04 33.57 38.05
C ALA A 44 21.02 32.45 37.00
N THR A 45 21.70 31.34 37.26
CA THR A 45 21.67 30.17 36.37
C THR A 45 20.29 29.51 36.38
N ASP A 46 19.71 29.32 37.57
CA ASP A 46 18.36 28.74 37.74
C ASP A 46 17.28 29.56 37.02
N LEU A 47 17.36 30.91 37.10
CA LEU A 47 16.46 31.80 36.38
C LEU A 47 16.59 31.68 34.84
N ILE A 48 17.83 31.53 34.34
CA ILE A 48 18.08 31.36 32.92
C ILE A 48 17.52 30.00 32.44
N ASP A 49 17.79 28.94 33.20
CA ASP A 49 17.32 27.59 32.85
C ASP A 49 15.79 27.46 32.89
N ALA A 50 15.15 28.24 33.81
CA ALA A 50 13.69 28.36 33.89
C ALA A 50 13.08 29.35 32.87
N GLY A 51 13.87 30.01 32.03
CA GLY A 51 13.39 31.03 31.07
C GLY A 51 12.93 32.33 31.73
N ARG A 52 13.26 32.55 33.04
CA ARG A 52 12.83 33.71 33.86
C ARG A 52 13.92 34.77 33.92
N VAL A 53 14.27 35.36 32.80
CA VAL A 53 15.47 36.19 32.64
C VAL A 53 15.24 37.71 32.90
N GLU A 54 13.99 38.08 33.14
CA GLU A 54 13.65 39.49 33.43
C GLU A 54 14.35 39.98 34.71
N GLY A 55 15.01 41.14 34.62
CA GLY A 55 15.75 41.72 35.73
C GLY A 55 17.23 41.28 35.83
N LEU A 56 17.67 40.19 35.21
CA LEU A 56 19.08 39.78 35.25
C LEU A 56 20.01 40.75 34.52
N ARG A 57 19.52 41.43 33.48
CA ARG A 57 20.34 42.38 32.65
C ARG A 57 20.92 43.51 33.49
N THR A 58 20.13 44.11 34.35
CA THR A 58 20.58 45.19 35.25
C THR A 58 21.68 44.68 36.21
N LEU A 59 21.50 43.49 36.74
CA LEU A 59 22.44 42.85 37.64
C LEU A 59 23.79 42.56 36.95
N ILE A 60 23.73 42.00 35.74
CA ILE A 60 24.90 41.70 34.90
C ILE A 60 25.67 42.97 34.60
N GLN A 61 24.99 44.01 34.17
CA GLN A 61 25.62 45.32 33.86
C GLN A 61 26.36 45.90 35.07
N ARG A 62 25.81 45.76 36.26
CA ARG A 62 26.43 46.23 37.51
C ARG A 62 27.78 45.55 37.79
N PHE A 63 27.89 44.25 37.48
CA PHE A 63 29.09 43.44 37.75
C PHE A 63 30.04 43.28 36.57
N ARG A 64 29.74 43.83 35.41
CA ARG A 64 30.51 43.61 34.17
C ARG A 64 31.98 44.02 34.28
N ASP A 65 32.26 45.10 35.03
CA ASP A 65 33.63 45.63 35.16
C ASP A 65 34.29 45.25 36.51
N SER A 66 33.65 44.42 37.31
CA SER A 66 34.19 43.90 38.55
C SER A 66 35.36 42.92 38.32
N SER A 67 36.38 42.96 39.17
CA SER A 67 37.48 41.98 39.14
C SER A 67 37.02 40.58 39.57
N ASP A 68 36.00 40.45 40.40
CA ASP A 68 35.55 39.21 41.03
C ASP A 68 34.39 38.56 40.25
N PHE A 69 33.47 39.37 39.78
CA PHE A 69 32.26 38.90 39.09
C PHE A 69 32.25 39.18 37.58
N GLY A 70 33.20 39.91 37.03
CA GLY A 70 33.22 40.31 35.63
C GLY A 70 33.24 39.13 34.64
N VAL A 71 33.88 38.02 35.00
CA VAL A 71 33.83 36.78 34.20
C VAL A 71 32.42 36.21 34.18
N TRP A 72 31.82 36.03 35.36
CA TRP A 72 30.45 35.54 35.47
C TRP A 72 29.45 36.44 34.72
N ALA A 73 29.55 37.78 34.93
CA ALA A 73 28.65 38.71 34.30
C ALA A 73 28.69 38.64 32.78
N ARG A 74 29.87 38.55 32.16
CA ARG A 74 30.01 38.43 30.70
C ARG A 74 29.56 37.08 30.13
N VAL A 75 29.86 35.97 30.84
CA VAL A 75 29.36 34.64 30.45
C VAL A 75 27.84 34.61 30.50
N THR A 76 27.25 35.17 31.56
CA THR A 76 25.80 35.23 31.74
C THR A 76 25.14 36.16 30.71
N SER A 77 25.76 37.33 30.42
CA SER A 77 25.33 38.23 29.36
C SER A 77 25.30 37.56 27.98
N ALA A 78 26.40 36.90 27.63
CA ALA A 78 26.49 36.17 26.36
C ALA A 78 25.42 35.07 26.21
N ARG A 79 25.13 34.36 27.31
CA ARG A 79 24.08 33.36 27.33
C ARG A 79 22.67 33.97 27.15
N LEU A 80 22.40 35.12 27.77
CA LEU A 80 21.14 35.82 27.58
C LEU A 80 20.97 36.33 26.15
N HIS A 81 22.02 36.95 25.57
CA HIS A 81 21.97 37.38 24.18
C HIS A 81 21.71 36.19 23.20
N GLN A 82 22.25 35.00 23.50
CA GLN A 82 22.00 33.79 22.70
C GLN A 82 20.54 33.32 22.81
N LEU A 83 19.92 33.40 23.99
CA LEU A 83 18.52 33.07 24.21
C LEU A 83 17.57 34.05 23.49
N ASP A 84 17.95 35.34 23.47
CA ASP A 84 17.19 36.39 22.78
C ASP A 84 17.41 36.41 21.25
N GLY A 85 18.30 35.54 20.72
CA GLY A 85 18.65 35.50 19.33
C GLY A 85 19.65 36.60 18.88
N GLU A 86 20.21 37.33 19.84
CA GLU A 86 21.19 38.41 19.63
C GLU A 86 22.61 37.85 19.55
N PHE A 87 22.87 36.97 18.61
CA PHE A 87 24.11 36.18 18.54
C PHE A 87 25.38 37.02 18.34
N ASP A 88 25.30 38.16 17.61
CA ASP A 88 26.43 39.08 17.44
C ASP A 88 26.82 39.74 18.75
N ALA A 89 25.87 40.17 19.56
CA ALA A 89 26.11 40.73 20.86
C ALA A 89 26.69 39.70 21.84
N GLY A 90 26.16 38.48 21.80
CA GLY A 90 26.68 37.38 22.59
C GLY A 90 28.14 37.00 22.20
N LEU A 91 28.45 37.04 20.90
CA LEU A 91 29.79 36.81 20.40
C LEU A 91 30.76 37.89 20.85
N ALA A 92 30.35 39.17 20.79
CA ALA A 92 31.14 40.29 21.25
C ALA A 92 31.46 40.21 22.77
N ASP A 93 30.50 39.84 23.57
CA ASP A 93 30.70 39.64 25.05
C ASP A 93 31.71 38.51 25.32
N LEU A 94 31.71 37.43 24.53
CA LEU A 94 32.65 36.31 24.67
C LEU A 94 34.07 36.70 24.22
N ASP A 95 34.20 37.47 23.14
CA ASP A 95 35.47 37.96 22.67
C ASP A 95 36.06 38.95 23.66
N ASP A 96 35.30 39.82 24.28
CA ASP A 96 35.72 40.70 25.35
C ASP A 96 36.14 39.90 26.61
N LEU A 97 35.39 38.84 26.93
CA LEU A 97 35.71 37.96 28.05
C LEU A 97 37.08 37.29 27.82
N MET A 98 37.31 36.72 26.65
CA MET A 98 38.54 36.01 26.31
C MET A 98 39.77 36.96 26.30
N ARG A 99 39.61 38.18 25.80
CA ARG A 99 40.64 39.23 25.83
C ARG A 99 40.92 39.74 27.23
N GLY A 100 39.85 39.92 28.00
CA GLY A 100 39.93 40.55 29.34
C GLY A 100 40.40 39.65 30.46
N PHE A 101 40.23 38.33 30.30
CA PHE A 101 40.52 37.35 31.37
C PHE A 101 41.21 36.10 30.83
N PRO A 102 42.33 36.21 30.08
CA PRO A 102 42.98 35.09 29.42
C PRO A 102 43.49 34.02 30.40
N GLN A 103 43.82 34.38 31.62
CA GLN A 103 44.29 33.49 32.70
C GLN A 103 43.15 32.67 33.33
N ARG A 104 41.88 33.06 33.14
CA ARG A 104 40.68 32.35 33.61
C ARG A 104 39.94 31.63 32.53
N ALA A 105 40.61 31.49 31.38
CA ALA A 105 40.00 30.83 30.22
C ALA A 105 39.53 29.39 30.53
N ALA A 106 38.35 29.03 30.06
CA ALA A 106 37.77 27.72 30.25
C ALA A 106 37.05 27.21 28.99
N GLY A 107 37.09 25.92 28.75
CA GLY A 107 36.57 25.30 27.50
C GLY A 107 35.14 25.65 27.16
N HIS A 108 34.31 25.87 28.20
CA HIS A 108 32.88 26.27 28.02
C HIS A 108 32.69 27.64 27.36
N TRP A 109 33.71 28.56 27.41
CA TRP A 109 33.65 29.84 26.72
C TRP A 109 33.72 29.66 25.21
N TRP A 110 34.61 28.78 24.71
CA TRP A 110 34.66 28.41 23.29
C TRP A 110 33.43 27.70 22.80
N VAL A 111 32.82 26.88 23.65
CA VAL A 111 31.51 26.27 23.37
C VAL A 111 30.42 27.32 23.24
N ALA A 112 30.36 28.29 24.15
CA ALA A 112 29.44 29.41 24.05
C ALA A 112 29.69 30.24 22.76
N LYS A 113 30.98 30.52 22.44
CA LYS A 113 31.39 31.18 21.19
C LYS A 113 30.94 30.40 19.97
N ALA A 114 31.15 29.08 19.95
CA ALA A 114 30.70 28.24 18.85
C ALA A 114 29.16 28.24 18.68
N ARG A 115 28.41 28.26 19.80
CA ARG A 115 26.93 28.42 19.76
C ARG A 115 26.50 29.75 19.13
N ALA A 116 27.14 30.87 19.52
CA ALA A 116 26.86 32.16 18.93
C ALA A 116 27.14 32.17 17.42
N LEU A 117 28.31 31.63 17.02
CA LEU A 117 28.67 31.51 15.62
C LEU A 117 27.70 30.62 14.81
N GLN A 118 27.21 29.53 15.41
CA GLN A 118 26.15 28.71 14.79
C GLN A 118 24.83 29.48 14.60
N GLY A 119 24.44 30.28 15.60
CA GLY A 119 23.26 31.14 15.46
C GLY A 119 23.39 32.14 14.29
N LEU A 120 24.62 32.57 14.01
CA LEU A 120 24.98 33.41 12.87
C LEU A 120 25.21 32.64 11.57
N LYS A 121 25.00 31.32 11.53
CA LYS A 121 25.27 30.41 10.39
C LYS A 121 26.75 30.42 9.94
N ARG A 122 27.67 30.71 10.85
CA ARG A 122 29.14 30.75 10.64
C ARG A 122 29.76 29.45 11.16
N ASP A 123 29.30 28.32 10.62
CA ASP A 123 29.58 26.96 11.14
C ASP A 123 31.07 26.59 11.03
N ASP A 124 31.81 27.09 10.02
CA ASP A 124 33.27 26.80 9.89
C ASP A 124 34.08 27.48 10.99
N GLU A 125 33.68 28.70 11.38
CA GLU A 125 34.34 29.41 12.49
C GLU A 125 33.94 28.78 13.84
N ALA A 126 32.69 28.29 13.96
CA ALA A 126 32.28 27.52 15.12
C ALA A 126 33.10 26.24 15.28
N GLN A 127 33.33 25.53 14.17
CA GLN A 127 34.17 24.33 14.16
C GLN A 127 35.63 24.67 14.54
N ALA A 128 36.20 25.75 13.97
CA ALA A 128 37.58 26.22 14.31
C ALA A 128 37.69 26.56 15.81
N ALA A 129 36.72 27.28 16.37
CA ALA A 129 36.70 27.61 17.79
C ALA A 129 36.65 26.36 18.70
N LEU A 130 35.90 25.32 18.30
CA LEU A 130 35.86 24.05 19.03
C LEU A 130 37.16 23.27 18.94
N HIS A 131 37.84 23.26 17.80
CA HIS A 131 39.16 22.64 17.66
C HIS A 131 40.19 23.38 18.52
N GLU A 132 40.18 24.70 18.57
CA GLU A 132 41.02 25.49 19.45
C GLU A 132 40.80 25.14 20.92
N ALA A 133 39.52 25.01 21.33
CA ALA A 133 39.14 24.60 22.68
C ALA A 133 39.64 23.20 23.04
N ILE A 134 39.56 22.25 22.12
CA ILE A 134 40.06 20.87 22.32
C ILE A 134 41.58 20.86 22.50
N GLY A 135 42.33 21.67 21.75
CA GLY A 135 43.76 21.79 21.92
C GLY A 135 44.18 22.48 23.24
N ARG A 136 43.43 23.50 23.70
CA ARG A 136 43.74 24.23 24.94
C ARG A 136 43.25 23.51 26.18
N PHE A 137 42.19 22.72 26.09
CA PHE A 137 41.55 22.03 27.21
C PHE A 137 41.34 20.56 26.91
N PRO A 138 42.42 19.78 26.77
CA PRO A 138 42.32 18.37 26.35
C PRO A 138 41.52 17.50 27.31
N ASP A 139 41.51 17.84 28.59
CA ASP A 139 40.79 17.09 29.63
C ASP A 139 39.29 17.45 29.75
N SER A 140 38.84 18.41 28.91
CA SER A 140 37.42 18.80 28.91
C SER A 140 36.69 18.05 27.81
N PRO A 141 35.67 17.23 28.13
CA PRO A 141 34.86 16.55 27.10
C PRO A 141 33.94 17.52 26.35
N LEU A 142 33.54 18.62 26.99
CA LEU A 142 32.49 19.50 26.48
C LEU A 142 32.71 20.04 25.06
N PRO A 143 33.92 20.57 24.67
CA PRO A 143 34.16 21.02 23.31
C PRO A 143 34.05 19.89 22.27
N ARG A 144 34.45 18.65 22.63
CA ARG A 144 34.34 17.50 21.73
C ARG A 144 32.86 17.08 21.52
N VAL A 145 32.04 17.10 22.58
CA VAL A 145 30.59 16.83 22.49
C VAL A 145 29.93 17.82 21.53
N PHE A 146 30.27 19.11 21.65
CA PHE A 146 29.73 20.14 20.77
C PHE A 146 30.22 20.02 19.34
N LEU A 147 31.49 19.65 19.13
CA LEU A 147 32.04 19.39 17.81
C LEU A 147 31.33 18.22 17.12
N ALA A 148 31.12 17.11 17.82
CA ALA A 148 30.46 15.94 17.27
C ALA A 148 28.98 16.24 16.88
N ASN A 149 28.28 17.01 17.74
CA ASN A 149 26.93 17.47 17.43
C ASN A 149 26.87 18.45 16.24
N LEU A 150 27.86 19.35 16.11
CA LEU A 150 28.00 20.25 14.97
C LEU A 150 28.19 19.45 13.66
N LEU A 151 29.12 18.50 13.67
CA LEU A 151 29.41 17.63 12.52
C LEU A 151 28.20 16.80 12.11
N SER A 152 27.45 16.27 13.06
CA SER A 152 26.22 15.53 12.81
C SER A 152 25.17 16.41 12.10
N ARG A 153 24.94 17.64 12.56
CA ARG A 153 24.03 18.60 11.90
C ARG A 153 24.49 18.98 10.50
N ARG A 154 25.81 19.08 10.28
CA ARG A 154 26.42 19.34 8.96
C ARG A 154 26.42 18.14 8.02
N LYS A 155 25.75 17.02 8.39
CA LYS A 155 25.71 15.76 7.62
C LYS A 155 27.11 15.18 7.33
N ARG A 156 28.03 15.28 8.31
CA ARG A 156 29.38 14.71 8.27
C ARG A 156 29.52 13.57 9.31
N PRO A 157 28.75 12.47 9.17
CA PRO A 157 28.66 11.44 10.21
C PRO A 157 29.96 10.68 10.43
N ALA A 158 30.81 10.54 9.41
CA ALA A 158 32.09 9.86 9.58
C ALA A 158 33.03 10.60 10.55
N GLU A 159 33.10 11.92 10.46
CA GLU A 159 33.91 12.72 11.34
C GLU A 159 33.30 12.83 12.75
N ALA A 160 31.97 12.95 12.82
CA ALA A 160 31.26 12.89 14.10
C ALA A 160 31.53 11.57 14.84
N LEU A 161 31.54 10.44 14.12
CA LEU A 161 31.83 9.11 14.66
C LEU A 161 33.21 9.04 15.32
N GLU A 162 34.26 9.60 14.67
CA GLU A 162 35.61 9.62 15.23
C GLU A 162 35.67 10.46 16.51
N VAL A 163 34.99 11.61 16.55
CA VAL A 163 34.96 12.44 17.76
C VAL A 163 34.21 11.72 18.90
N TRP A 164 33.06 11.07 18.63
CA TRP A 164 32.36 10.28 19.63
C TRP A 164 33.16 9.09 20.12
N ARG A 165 33.87 8.39 19.24
CA ARG A 165 34.78 7.28 19.61
C ARG A 165 35.90 7.77 20.54
N ALA A 166 36.52 8.90 20.21
CA ALA A 166 37.56 9.49 21.03
C ALA A 166 37.03 9.93 22.41
N LEU A 167 35.78 10.39 22.52
CA LEU A 167 35.12 10.71 23.80
C LEU A 167 34.97 9.46 24.66
N LEU A 168 34.36 8.39 24.08
CA LEU A 168 34.11 7.15 24.81
C LEU A 168 35.38 6.43 25.27
N ALA A 169 36.47 6.51 24.46
CA ALA A 169 37.74 5.89 24.78
C ALA A 169 38.61 6.74 25.72
N GLY A 170 38.52 8.07 25.67
CA GLY A 170 39.43 8.97 26.33
C GLY A 170 38.98 9.50 27.70
N PHE A 171 37.71 9.32 28.09
CA PHE A 171 37.19 9.87 29.32
C PHE A 171 36.62 8.75 30.23
N PRO A 172 37.09 8.63 31.48
CA PRO A 172 36.74 7.52 32.37
C PRO A 172 35.31 7.57 32.89
N ALA A 173 34.62 8.71 32.79
CA ALA A 173 33.24 8.90 33.17
C ALA A 173 32.40 9.30 31.96
N PRO A 174 32.01 8.35 31.08
CA PRO A 174 31.18 8.64 29.95
C PRO A 174 29.80 9.13 30.39
N GLN A 175 29.08 9.80 29.48
CA GLN A 175 27.69 10.23 29.70
C GLN A 175 26.79 9.44 28.76
N PHE A 176 25.53 9.25 29.15
CA PHE A 176 24.55 8.51 28.37
C PHE A 176 24.39 9.04 26.93
N GLU A 177 24.37 10.37 26.79
CA GLU A 177 24.26 11.07 25.51
C GLU A 177 25.40 10.77 24.52
N TRP A 178 26.59 10.38 25.01
CA TRP A 178 27.71 10.05 24.14
C TRP A 178 27.48 8.74 23.41
N PHE A 179 26.88 7.75 24.09
CA PHE A 179 26.49 6.48 23.44
C PHE A 179 25.39 6.72 22.41
N VAL A 180 24.41 7.57 22.72
CA VAL A 180 23.35 7.94 21.78
C VAL A 180 23.92 8.68 20.56
N GLY A 181 24.82 9.63 20.77
CA GLY A 181 25.47 10.36 19.69
C GLY A 181 26.34 9.45 18.80
N PHE A 182 27.10 8.55 19.42
CA PHE A 182 27.92 7.55 18.73
C PHE A 182 27.04 6.60 17.87
N ALA A 183 25.98 6.07 18.45
CA ALA A 183 25.04 5.20 17.75
C ALA A 183 24.34 5.90 16.57
N ASN A 184 23.93 7.15 16.74
CA ASN A 184 23.32 7.94 15.66
C ASN A 184 24.32 8.19 14.49
N ALA A 185 25.59 8.42 14.79
CA ALA A 185 26.63 8.57 13.77
C ALA A 185 26.85 7.25 12.98
N LEU A 186 26.86 6.11 13.67
CA LEU A 186 26.93 4.78 13.05
C LEU A 186 25.73 4.52 12.14
N ARG A 187 24.53 4.81 12.62
CA ARG A 187 23.27 4.64 11.85
C ARG A 187 23.26 5.51 10.60
N ALA A 188 23.74 6.76 10.71
CA ALA A 188 23.84 7.66 9.57
C ALA A 188 24.85 7.19 8.49
N LEU A 189 25.78 6.30 8.86
CA LEU A 189 26.73 5.64 7.96
C LEU A 189 26.22 4.28 7.44
N GLY A 190 24.96 3.91 7.73
CA GLY A 190 24.41 2.61 7.35
C GLY A 190 24.86 1.43 8.24
N ARG A 191 25.66 1.67 9.29
CA ARG A 191 26.18 0.66 10.22
C ARG A 191 25.17 0.40 11.34
N ARG A 192 23.97 -0.08 10.94
CA ARG A 192 22.79 -0.14 11.80
C ARG A 192 23.03 -1.01 13.04
N GLU A 193 23.49 -2.25 12.86
CA GLU A 193 23.67 -3.18 13.97
C GLU A 193 24.71 -2.71 15.00
N GLU A 194 25.78 -2.09 14.54
CA GLU A 194 26.75 -1.51 15.45
C GLU A 194 26.18 -0.32 16.23
N GLY A 195 25.31 0.47 15.58
CA GLY A 195 24.60 1.54 16.26
C GLY A 195 23.62 1.02 17.33
N LEU A 196 22.88 -0.06 17.05
CA LEU A 196 22.01 -0.70 18.03
C LEU A 196 22.80 -1.28 19.22
N SER A 197 23.93 -1.95 18.96
CA SER A 197 24.82 -2.46 20.02
C SER A 197 25.38 -1.32 20.88
N ALA A 198 25.73 -0.19 20.28
CA ALA A 198 26.22 0.97 21.05
C ALA A 198 25.13 1.56 21.98
N LEU A 199 23.84 1.49 21.60
CA LEU A 199 22.73 1.88 22.47
C LEU A 199 22.54 0.89 23.64
N GLU A 200 22.69 -0.41 23.37
CA GLU A 200 22.64 -1.43 24.44
C GLU A 200 23.80 -1.24 25.43
N ASP A 201 25.02 -0.96 24.95
CA ASP A 201 26.18 -0.66 25.80
C ASP A 201 25.92 0.59 26.68
N GLY A 202 25.33 1.63 26.11
CA GLY A 202 24.92 2.82 26.83
C GLY A 202 23.92 2.52 27.94
N ALA A 203 22.88 1.77 27.64
CA ALA A 203 21.86 1.37 28.61
C ALA A 203 22.45 0.46 29.70
N ALA A 204 23.36 -0.44 29.36
CA ALA A 204 24.06 -1.30 30.33
C ALA A 204 24.98 -0.48 31.27
N HIS A 205 25.57 0.59 30.76
CA HIS A 205 26.39 1.51 31.58
C HIS A 205 25.55 2.36 32.54
N PHE A 206 24.30 2.64 32.17
CA PHE A 206 23.37 3.48 32.95
C PHE A 206 22.04 2.78 33.24
N PRO A 207 22.04 1.65 33.94
CA PRO A 207 20.85 0.84 34.13
C PRO A 207 19.75 1.56 34.97
N SER A 208 20.14 2.51 35.78
CA SER A 208 19.20 3.31 36.60
C SER A 208 18.73 4.59 35.91
N ASP A 209 19.22 4.89 34.73
CA ASP A 209 18.73 6.04 33.94
C ASP A 209 17.35 5.71 33.35
N ARG A 210 16.34 6.53 33.68
CA ARG A 210 14.96 6.35 33.20
C ARG A 210 14.85 6.30 31.64
N ARG A 211 15.86 6.74 30.92
CA ARG A 211 15.92 6.70 29.44
C ARG A 211 16.37 5.35 28.91
N SER A 212 17.03 4.53 29.74
CA SER A 212 17.56 3.23 29.31
C SER A 212 16.48 2.22 28.94
N PRO A 213 15.38 1.98 29.70
CA PRO A 213 14.34 1.05 29.32
C PRO A 213 13.65 1.40 27.99
N PRO A 214 13.15 2.65 27.76
CA PRO A 214 12.57 3.02 26.46
C PRO A 214 13.53 2.80 25.29
N LEU A 215 14.81 3.11 25.47
CA LEU A 215 15.83 2.92 24.47
C LEU A 215 16.05 1.44 24.13
N LEU A 216 16.15 0.58 25.14
CA LEU A 216 16.28 -0.86 24.97
C LEU A 216 15.04 -1.47 24.31
N ALA A 217 13.85 -0.99 24.62
CA ALA A 217 12.63 -1.40 23.95
C ALA A 217 12.65 -1.01 22.46
N GLU A 218 13.07 0.23 22.14
CA GLU A 218 13.24 0.68 20.75
C GLU A 218 14.28 -0.18 20.00
N VAL A 219 15.40 -0.53 20.64
CA VAL A 219 16.41 -1.44 20.05
C VAL A 219 15.81 -2.82 19.79
N ALA A 220 15.04 -3.35 20.73
CA ALA A 220 14.36 -4.64 20.56
C ALA A 220 13.31 -4.58 19.43
N GLU A 221 12.54 -3.48 19.33
CA GLU A 221 11.60 -3.24 18.23
C GLU A 221 12.33 -3.20 16.87
N GLU A 222 13.46 -2.49 16.78
CA GLU A 222 14.25 -2.42 15.54
C GLU A 222 14.85 -3.77 15.11
N ARG A 223 15.13 -4.66 16.06
CA ARG A 223 15.58 -6.04 15.80
C ARG A 223 14.42 -7.02 15.63
N SER A 224 13.19 -6.51 15.62
CA SER A 224 11.98 -7.35 15.55
C SER A 224 11.84 -8.35 16.73
N GLN A 225 12.43 -8.05 17.87
CA GLN A 225 12.34 -8.82 19.11
C GLN A 225 11.13 -8.37 19.93
N TRP A 226 9.93 -8.53 19.35
CA TRP A 226 8.69 -7.91 19.86
C TRP A 226 8.30 -8.38 21.26
N ALA A 227 8.54 -9.64 21.59
CA ALA A 227 8.28 -10.16 22.93
C ALA A 227 9.18 -9.49 23.98
N ARG A 228 10.47 -9.31 23.67
CA ARG A 228 11.41 -8.56 24.53
C ARG A 228 11.04 -7.09 24.66
N ALA A 229 10.64 -6.46 23.55
CA ALA A 229 10.18 -5.08 23.59
C ALA A 229 8.97 -4.93 24.50
N LEU A 230 7.99 -5.85 24.39
CA LEU A 230 6.80 -5.85 25.24
C LEU A 230 7.16 -6.04 26.72
N GLU A 231 8.04 -7.00 27.04
CA GLU A 231 8.51 -7.24 28.41
C GLU A 231 9.16 -5.99 29.02
N ILE A 232 9.98 -5.27 28.24
CA ILE A 232 10.60 -4.03 28.69
C ILE A 232 9.55 -2.94 28.90
N TRP A 233 8.60 -2.78 27.97
CA TRP A 233 7.52 -1.79 28.11
C TRP A 233 6.61 -2.10 29.30
N ASP A 234 6.28 -3.37 29.56
CA ASP A 234 5.47 -3.81 30.69
C ASP A 234 6.19 -3.58 32.04
N GLY A 235 7.52 -3.73 32.08
CA GLY A 235 8.36 -3.46 33.25
C GLY A 235 8.73 -1.99 33.44
N TYR A 236 8.41 -1.12 32.49
CA TYR A 236 8.75 0.29 32.58
C TYR A 236 7.73 1.06 33.44
N GLU A 237 8.14 1.43 34.66
CA GLU A 237 7.32 2.16 35.64
C GLU A 237 7.14 3.65 35.25
N ALA A 238 6.71 3.91 34.04
CA ALA A 238 6.51 5.29 33.52
C ALA A 238 5.14 5.89 33.88
N GLY A 239 4.31 5.19 34.63
CA GLY A 239 2.93 5.61 34.86
C GLY A 239 2.14 5.78 33.58
N ASP A 240 1.66 6.97 33.32
CA ASP A 240 0.82 7.30 32.17
C ASP A 240 1.59 7.88 30.97
N ASP A 241 2.88 7.51 30.76
CA ASP A 241 3.69 8.04 29.66
C ASP A 241 3.11 7.61 28.28
N PRO A 242 2.65 8.57 27.45
CA PRO A 242 2.10 8.26 26.13
C PRO A 242 3.09 7.53 25.21
N LYS A 243 4.39 7.74 25.36
CA LYS A 243 5.44 7.06 24.59
C LYS A 243 5.49 5.57 24.95
N ALA A 244 5.42 5.25 26.24
CA ALA A 244 5.39 3.88 26.72
C ALA A 244 4.13 3.14 26.25
N ALA A 245 2.97 3.77 26.37
CA ALA A 245 1.71 3.19 25.88
C ALA A 245 1.74 2.93 24.37
N ALA A 246 2.29 3.85 23.58
CA ALA A 246 2.45 3.69 22.14
C ALA A 246 3.44 2.56 21.78
N GLY A 247 4.59 2.49 22.47
CA GLY A 247 5.58 1.42 22.27
C GLY A 247 5.01 0.05 22.61
N ARG A 248 4.33 -0.05 23.77
CA ARG A 248 3.63 -1.27 24.20
C ARG A 248 2.59 -1.71 23.15
N ALA A 249 1.78 -0.79 22.64
CA ALA A 249 0.78 -1.09 21.62
C ALA A 249 1.40 -1.59 20.31
N ARG A 250 2.52 -1.00 19.86
CA ARG A 250 3.25 -1.50 18.70
C ARG A 250 3.74 -2.93 18.89
N ALA A 251 4.36 -3.23 20.04
CA ALA A 251 4.83 -4.56 20.36
C ALA A 251 3.68 -5.58 20.38
N LEU A 252 2.56 -5.25 21.02
CA LEU A 252 1.35 -6.08 21.07
C LEU A 252 0.78 -6.34 19.67
N LEU A 253 0.68 -5.30 18.82
CA LEU A 253 0.23 -5.44 17.44
C LEU A 253 1.12 -6.41 16.65
N ARG A 254 2.44 -6.30 16.80
CA ARG A 254 3.40 -7.18 16.12
C ARG A 254 3.35 -8.62 16.61
N LEU A 255 2.88 -8.85 17.82
CA LEU A 255 2.63 -10.17 18.41
C LEU A 255 1.20 -10.70 18.10
N GLY A 256 0.37 -9.96 17.38
CA GLY A 256 -1.00 -10.35 17.05
C GLY A 256 -2.02 -10.11 18.18
N ARG A 257 -1.61 -9.46 19.29
CA ARG A 257 -2.47 -9.14 20.45
C ARG A 257 -3.16 -7.80 20.23
N VAL A 258 -3.92 -7.73 19.13
CA VAL A 258 -4.47 -6.47 18.60
C VAL A 258 -5.51 -5.82 19.54
N ASP A 259 -6.32 -6.65 20.21
CA ASP A 259 -7.34 -6.14 21.14
C ASP A 259 -6.69 -5.43 22.32
N GLU A 260 -5.66 -6.03 22.92
CA GLU A 260 -4.91 -5.41 24.02
C GLU A 260 -4.19 -4.13 23.62
N ALA A 261 -3.69 -4.08 22.37
CA ALA A 261 -3.08 -2.87 21.84
C ALA A 261 -4.09 -1.73 21.70
N SER A 262 -5.27 -2.02 21.12
CA SER A 262 -6.34 -1.03 20.95
C SER A 262 -6.87 -0.53 22.30
N ASP A 263 -7.22 -1.46 23.20
CA ASP A 263 -7.75 -1.13 24.52
C ASP A 263 -6.81 -0.22 25.33
N GLY A 264 -5.50 -0.47 25.24
CA GLY A 264 -4.49 0.36 25.90
C GLY A 264 -4.47 1.79 25.38
N LEU A 265 -4.51 1.97 24.06
CA LEU A 265 -4.52 3.28 23.41
C LEU A 265 -5.85 4.02 23.60
N GLU A 266 -6.98 3.31 23.56
CA GLU A 266 -8.30 3.90 23.83
C GLU A 266 -8.41 4.43 25.26
N ARG A 267 -7.90 3.68 26.25
CA ARG A 267 -7.80 4.19 27.64
C ARG A 267 -6.93 5.44 27.74
N LEU A 268 -5.81 5.49 27.00
CA LEU A 268 -4.98 6.69 26.98
C LEU A 268 -5.73 7.87 26.34
N LEU A 269 -6.40 7.67 25.21
CA LEU A 269 -7.18 8.72 24.53
C LEU A 269 -8.39 9.20 25.32
N ALA A 270 -8.96 8.36 26.19
CA ALA A 270 -10.04 8.77 27.08
C ALA A 270 -9.56 9.78 28.15
N ARG A 271 -8.29 9.74 28.54
CA ARG A 271 -7.65 10.67 29.50
C ARG A 271 -6.97 11.85 28.80
N GLU A 272 -6.31 11.56 27.69
CA GLU A 272 -5.56 12.52 26.89
C GLU A 272 -6.06 12.48 25.43
N PRO A 273 -7.21 13.14 25.15
CA PRO A 273 -7.83 13.06 23.80
C PRO A 273 -6.92 13.46 22.66
N ASP A 274 -5.99 14.38 22.87
CA ASP A 274 -5.10 14.91 21.84
C ASP A 274 -3.69 14.26 21.85
N SER A 275 -3.52 13.11 22.51
CA SER A 275 -2.27 12.37 22.51
C SER A 275 -1.90 11.91 21.11
N VAL A 276 -0.96 12.63 20.47
CA VAL A 276 -0.49 12.33 19.10
C VAL A 276 0.06 10.91 18.99
N ALA A 277 0.75 10.44 20.02
CA ALA A 277 1.28 9.09 20.06
C ALA A 277 0.17 8.03 20.00
N ALA A 278 -0.87 8.19 20.81
CA ALA A 278 -1.99 7.25 20.83
C ALA A 278 -2.83 7.32 19.54
N LEU A 279 -3.13 8.53 19.06
CA LEU A 279 -3.87 8.73 17.81
C LEU A 279 -3.15 8.05 16.62
N ARG A 280 -1.84 8.22 16.53
CA ARG A 280 -1.03 7.63 15.44
C ARG A 280 -1.07 6.10 15.45
N GLU A 281 -0.81 5.49 16.60
CA GLU A 281 -0.78 4.03 16.71
C GLU A 281 -2.18 3.43 16.53
N LEU A 282 -3.21 4.04 17.08
CA LEU A 282 -4.58 3.57 16.90
C LEU A 282 -5.04 3.73 15.44
N ALA A 283 -4.66 4.80 14.74
CA ALA A 283 -4.93 4.95 13.31
C ALA A 283 -4.25 3.84 12.49
N ALA A 284 -2.99 3.50 12.81
CA ALA A 284 -2.28 2.40 12.15
C ALA A 284 -2.97 1.04 12.41
N ILE A 285 -3.42 0.79 13.63
CA ILE A 285 -4.19 -0.41 13.99
C ILE A 285 -5.51 -0.46 13.22
N SER A 286 -6.26 0.64 13.15
CA SER A 286 -7.54 0.70 12.43
C SER A 286 -7.36 0.42 10.94
N VAL A 287 -6.28 0.92 10.31
CA VAL A 287 -5.93 0.59 8.91
C VAL A 287 -5.63 -0.91 8.76
N GLU A 288 -4.88 -1.49 9.69
CA GLU A 288 -4.55 -2.92 9.65
C GLU A 288 -5.79 -3.80 9.82
N LEU A 289 -6.70 -3.40 10.69
CA LEU A 289 -7.98 -4.09 10.93
C LEU A 289 -8.98 -3.92 9.78
N GLY A 290 -8.89 -2.82 9.02
CA GLY A 290 -9.88 -2.42 8.02
C GLY A 290 -11.05 -1.63 8.60
N GLU A 291 -10.89 -1.06 9.78
CA GLU A 291 -11.85 -0.14 10.43
C GLU A 291 -11.73 1.26 9.78
N VAL A 292 -12.07 1.36 8.49
CA VAL A 292 -11.76 2.51 7.64
C VAL A 292 -12.36 3.81 8.16
N ALA A 293 -13.59 3.78 8.68
CA ALA A 293 -14.25 4.96 9.24
C ALA A 293 -13.50 5.47 10.49
N GLN A 294 -13.07 4.57 11.37
CA GLN A 294 -12.27 4.94 12.55
C GLN A 294 -10.90 5.50 12.13
N ALA A 295 -10.24 4.87 11.16
CA ALA A 295 -8.97 5.35 10.62
C ALA A 295 -9.11 6.78 10.06
N ARG A 296 -10.18 7.06 9.27
CA ARG A 296 -10.49 8.40 8.77
C ARG A 296 -10.61 9.42 9.91
N ASP A 297 -11.37 9.10 10.94
CA ASP A 297 -11.61 10.01 12.07
C ASP A 297 -10.33 10.28 12.87
N LEU A 298 -9.49 9.26 13.09
CA LEU A 298 -8.20 9.38 13.78
C LEU A 298 -7.19 10.18 12.95
N PHE A 299 -7.03 9.92 11.65
CA PHE A 299 -6.20 10.75 10.78
C PHE A 299 -6.71 12.19 10.69
N GLY A 300 -8.04 12.39 10.64
CA GLY A 300 -8.65 13.71 10.69
C GLY A 300 -8.30 14.48 11.97
N ARG A 301 -8.17 13.81 13.12
CA ARG A 301 -7.68 14.43 14.37
C ARG A 301 -6.20 14.75 14.30
N LEU A 302 -5.37 13.81 13.80
CA LEU A 302 -3.93 14.01 13.63
C LEU A 302 -3.60 15.19 12.71
N THR A 303 -4.34 15.39 11.62
CA THR A 303 -4.11 16.52 10.69
C THR A 303 -4.49 17.88 11.26
N ARG A 304 -5.19 17.93 12.41
CA ARG A 304 -5.56 19.15 13.14
C ARG A 304 -4.68 19.43 14.35
N THR A 305 -3.68 18.62 14.65
CA THR A 305 -2.72 18.85 15.74
C THR A 305 -1.82 20.06 15.46
N GLY A 306 -1.05 20.52 16.48
CA GLY A 306 -0.16 21.68 16.33
C GLY A 306 0.86 21.54 15.19
N ALA A 307 1.16 22.65 14.53
CA ALA A 307 1.92 22.69 13.28
C ALA A 307 3.29 21.97 13.32
N GLU A 308 4.00 21.99 14.46
CA GLU A 308 5.31 21.36 14.61
C GLU A 308 5.25 19.82 14.62
N ALA A 309 4.09 19.23 14.93
CA ALA A 309 3.87 17.80 15.01
C ALA A 309 3.39 17.17 13.69
N LEU A 310 2.95 17.96 12.71
CA LEU A 310 2.31 17.48 11.50
C LEU A 310 3.25 16.62 10.64
N LYS A 311 2.71 15.54 10.06
CA LYS A 311 3.42 14.62 9.18
C LYS A 311 2.64 14.41 7.87
N PRO A 312 3.34 14.33 6.72
CA PRO A 312 2.69 14.12 5.42
C PRO A 312 1.91 12.81 5.35
N GLU A 313 2.38 11.74 6.04
CA GLU A 313 1.72 10.43 6.07
C GLU A 313 0.30 10.48 6.66
N TRP A 314 0.02 11.43 7.54
CA TRP A 314 -1.32 11.56 8.14
C TRP A 314 -2.34 12.09 7.15
N PHE A 315 -1.93 13.02 6.29
CA PHE A 315 -2.78 13.53 5.21
C PHE A 315 -3.00 12.48 4.12
N ALA A 316 -1.96 11.73 3.77
CA ALA A 316 -2.07 10.61 2.85
C ALA A 316 -2.99 9.51 3.41
N GLY A 317 -2.85 9.18 4.70
CA GLY A 317 -3.73 8.23 5.39
C GLY A 317 -5.18 8.69 5.44
N LEU A 318 -5.41 9.99 5.69
CA LEU A 318 -6.75 10.59 5.66
C LEU A 318 -7.36 10.51 4.26
N ALA A 319 -6.61 10.88 3.22
CA ALA A 319 -7.06 10.80 1.84
C ALA A 319 -7.42 9.36 1.45
N ARG A 320 -6.56 8.40 1.80
CA ARG A 320 -6.81 6.98 1.56
C ARG A 320 -8.08 6.50 2.23
N ALA A 321 -8.28 6.82 3.51
CA ALA A 321 -9.47 6.43 4.24
C ALA A 321 -10.75 7.02 3.63
N HIS A 322 -10.73 8.28 3.18
CA HIS A 322 -11.84 8.87 2.42
C HIS A 322 -12.11 8.12 1.11
N HIS A 323 -11.05 7.79 0.34
CA HIS A 323 -11.20 7.06 -0.92
C HIS A 323 -11.76 5.65 -0.69
N ASP A 324 -11.29 4.94 0.35
CA ASP A 324 -11.77 3.59 0.68
C ASP A 324 -13.24 3.58 1.16
N LEU A 325 -13.77 4.75 1.56
CA LEU A 325 -15.19 4.97 1.86
C LEU A 325 -15.98 5.52 0.64
N GLY A 326 -15.34 5.76 -0.51
CA GLY A 326 -15.97 6.38 -1.68
C GLY A 326 -16.17 7.90 -1.56
N GLU A 327 -15.59 8.54 -0.58
CA GLU A 327 -15.67 9.99 -0.29
C GLU A 327 -14.59 10.74 -1.08
N TYR A 328 -14.62 10.66 -2.41
CA TYR A 328 -13.55 11.11 -3.30
C TYR A 328 -13.21 12.60 -3.20
N ASP A 329 -14.21 13.47 -3.05
CA ASP A 329 -13.97 14.92 -2.96
C ASP A 329 -13.22 15.29 -1.67
N ALA A 330 -13.58 14.65 -0.55
CA ALA A 330 -12.89 14.83 0.72
C ALA A 330 -11.46 14.29 0.66
N GLY A 331 -11.26 13.14 0.01
CA GLY A 331 -9.93 12.58 -0.23
C GLY A 331 -9.06 13.52 -1.08
N ALA A 332 -9.61 14.05 -2.17
CA ALA A 332 -8.91 15.03 -3.01
C ALA A 332 -8.54 16.30 -2.23
N ALA A 333 -9.43 16.83 -1.39
CA ALA A 333 -9.14 17.98 -0.53
C ALA A 333 -7.98 17.70 0.44
N ALA A 334 -7.91 16.49 1.02
CA ALA A 334 -6.81 16.07 1.89
C ALA A 334 -5.47 16.03 1.13
N LEU A 335 -5.45 15.59 -0.14
CA LEU A 335 -4.24 15.58 -0.97
C LEU A 335 -3.77 16.99 -1.36
N ILE A 336 -4.70 17.91 -1.63
CA ILE A 336 -4.36 19.33 -1.90
C ILE A 336 -3.71 19.95 -0.66
N GLU A 337 -4.24 19.67 0.54
CA GLU A 337 -3.64 20.18 1.77
C GLU A 337 -2.28 19.55 2.07
N LEU A 338 -2.10 18.25 1.74
CA LEU A 338 -0.80 17.58 1.81
C LEU A 338 0.24 18.31 0.94
N GLU A 339 -0.05 18.58 -0.31
CA GLU A 339 0.87 19.28 -1.22
C GLU A 339 1.19 20.69 -0.76
N ARG A 340 0.17 21.40 -0.29
CA ARG A 340 0.36 22.76 0.21
C ARG A 340 1.32 22.83 1.41
N ARG A 341 1.22 21.86 2.33
CA ARG A 341 2.04 21.82 3.56
C ARG A 341 3.40 21.15 3.36
N PHE A 342 3.46 20.16 2.50
CA PHE A 342 4.64 19.32 2.27
C PHE A 342 4.98 19.19 0.78
N PRO A 343 5.36 20.29 0.12
CA PRO A 343 5.57 20.29 -1.34
C PRO A 343 6.75 19.41 -1.79
N ALA A 344 7.63 19.00 -0.88
CA ALA A 344 8.74 18.09 -1.15
C ALA A 344 8.37 16.60 -0.96
N SER A 345 7.12 16.28 -0.61
CA SER A 345 6.65 14.91 -0.40
C SER A 345 5.97 14.36 -1.64
N ALA A 346 6.39 13.18 -2.10
CA ALA A 346 5.77 12.47 -3.22
C ALA A 346 4.46 11.74 -2.84
N LEU A 347 4.09 11.68 -1.56
CA LEU A 347 2.95 10.90 -1.08
C LEU A 347 1.62 11.28 -1.73
N ALA A 348 1.41 12.56 -2.05
CA ALA A 348 0.20 12.99 -2.73
C ALA A 348 0.09 12.38 -4.13
N GLU A 349 1.19 12.32 -4.88
CA GLU A 349 1.23 11.71 -6.20
C GLU A 349 1.04 10.19 -6.12
N GLY A 350 1.68 9.52 -5.15
CA GLY A 350 1.49 8.09 -4.91
C GLY A 350 0.03 7.73 -4.63
N GLU A 351 -0.68 8.50 -3.79
CA GLU A 351 -2.10 8.28 -3.51
C GLU A 351 -3.00 8.59 -4.72
N ARG A 352 -2.69 9.63 -5.51
CA ARG A 352 -3.41 9.90 -6.77
C ARG A 352 -3.26 8.75 -7.76
N LEU A 353 -2.05 8.21 -7.90
CA LEU A 353 -1.77 7.08 -8.78
C LEU A 353 -2.47 5.81 -8.30
N ARG A 354 -2.49 5.55 -6.98
CA ARG A 354 -3.25 4.45 -6.41
C ARG A 354 -4.73 4.56 -6.76
N LEU A 355 -5.31 5.72 -6.52
CA LEU A 355 -6.72 5.99 -6.81
C LEU A 355 -7.01 5.89 -8.31
N ALA A 356 -6.13 6.43 -9.15
CA ALA A 356 -6.25 6.35 -10.59
C ALA A 356 -6.27 4.89 -11.07
N LYS A 357 -5.39 4.03 -10.53
CA LYS A 357 -5.40 2.59 -10.81
C LYS A 357 -6.68 1.90 -10.33
N GLU A 358 -7.16 2.20 -9.14
CA GLU A 358 -8.40 1.61 -8.60
C GLU A 358 -9.63 2.04 -9.38
N ARG A 359 -9.62 3.24 -9.96
CA ARG A 359 -10.68 3.74 -10.85
C ARG A 359 -10.46 3.36 -12.30
N GLU A 360 -9.52 2.46 -12.57
CA GLU A 360 -9.16 2.02 -13.91
C GLU A 360 -8.91 3.19 -14.88
N THR A 361 -8.23 4.24 -14.38
CA THR A 361 -7.79 5.35 -15.22
C THR A 361 -6.86 4.83 -16.30
N GLY A 362 -7.01 5.43 -17.49
CA GLY A 362 -6.35 5.12 -18.69
C GLY A 362 -4.82 4.86 -18.63
N HIS A 363 -4.29 3.75 -19.24
CA HIS A 363 -2.85 3.42 -19.24
C HIS A 363 -1.98 4.61 -19.70
N GLU A 364 -2.40 5.32 -20.75
CA GLU A 364 -1.71 6.51 -21.25
C GLU A 364 -1.80 7.68 -20.27
N ALA A 365 -2.96 7.86 -19.62
CA ALA A 365 -3.14 8.88 -18.60
C ALA A 365 -2.31 8.52 -17.34
N LEU A 366 -2.28 7.25 -16.92
CA LEU A 366 -1.38 6.77 -15.85
C LEU A 366 0.09 7.00 -16.21
N ALA A 367 0.51 6.67 -17.41
CA ALA A 367 1.87 6.91 -17.89
C ALA A 367 2.22 8.41 -17.82
N THR A 368 1.31 9.27 -18.27
CA THR A 368 1.47 10.72 -18.20
C THR A 368 1.55 11.23 -16.75
N MET A 369 0.68 10.74 -15.86
CA MET A 369 0.71 11.10 -14.43
C MET A 369 2.03 10.68 -13.78
N ILE A 370 2.50 9.45 -14.03
CA ILE A 370 3.75 8.94 -13.47
C ILE A 370 4.94 9.72 -14.01
N ALA A 371 4.98 10.00 -15.32
CA ALA A 371 6.06 10.78 -15.93
C ALA A 371 6.14 12.20 -15.34
N ALA A 372 4.99 12.86 -15.15
CA ALA A 372 4.93 14.19 -14.51
C ALA A 372 5.36 14.14 -13.04
N ALA A 373 4.94 13.10 -12.29
CA ALA A 373 5.34 12.91 -10.90
C ALA A 373 6.85 12.66 -10.78
N LEU A 374 7.46 11.87 -11.68
CA LEU A 374 8.89 11.59 -11.71
C LEU A 374 9.73 12.82 -12.09
N GLN A 375 9.19 13.79 -12.86
CA GLN A 375 9.88 15.06 -13.08
C GLN A 375 10.03 15.87 -11.79
N ARG A 376 9.04 15.80 -10.89
CA ARG A 376 9.07 16.46 -9.58
C ARG A 376 9.85 15.68 -8.53
N PHE A 377 9.76 14.34 -8.56
CA PHE A 377 10.30 13.43 -7.56
C PHE A 377 11.13 12.30 -8.21
N PRO A 378 12.25 12.61 -8.87
CA PRO A 378 13.00 11.64 -9.70
C PRO A 378 13.65 10.50 -8.89
N ALA A 379 13.81 10.66 -7.59
CA ALA A 379 14.40 9.64 -6.71
C ALA A 379 13.37 8.83 -5.93
N ASP A 380 12.08 9.03 -6.16
CA ASP A 380 11.03 8.29 -5.44
C ASP A 380 10.92 6.84 -5.96
N PHE A 381 11.08 5.88 -5.06
CA PHE A 381 11.11 4.45 -5.40
C PHE A 381 9.74 3.92 -5.83
N ASP A 382 8.66 4.37 -5.22
CA ASP A 382 7.32 3.91 -5.52
C ASP A 382 6.89 4.36 -6.91
N LEU A 383 7.12 5.63 -7.23
CA LEU A 383 6.88 6.19 -8.56
C LEU A 383 7.71 5.49 -9.66
N ARG A 384 8.99 5.21 -9.39
CA ARG A 384 9.84 4.45 -10.31
C ARG A 384 9.38 3.02 -10.51
N SER A 385 8.95 2.35 -9.44
CA SER A 385 8.39 1.00 -9.54
C SER A 385 7.12 0.98 -10.40
N HIS A 386 6.27 2.00 -10.26
CA HIS A 386 5.10 2.18 -11.12
C HIS A 386 5.49 2.45 -12.58
N TRP A 387 6.56 3.23 -12.81
CA TRP A 387 7.07 3.48 -14.16
C TRP A 387 7.59 2.21 -14.83
N VAL A 388 8.31 1.36 -14.09
CA VAL A 388 8.72 0.03 -14.59
C VAL A 388 7.51 -0.77 -15.04
N TRP A 389 6.43 -0.78 -14.24
CA TRP A 389 5.19 -1.47 -14.63
C TRP A 389 4.60 -0.92 -15.95
N ILE A 390 4.56 0.39 -16.15
CA ILE A 390 4.13 1.00 -17.43
C ILE A 390 5.03 0.53 -18.59
N LEU A 391 6.34 0.63 -18.43
CA LEU A 391 7.30 0.24 -19.46
C LEU A 391 7.17 -1.24 -19.87
N LEU A 392 6.96 -2.13 -18.90
CA LEU A 392 6.72 -3.55 -19.14
C LEU A 392 5.39 -3.78 -19.87
N SER A 393 4.35 -3.07 -19.51
CA SER A 393 3.05 -3.13 -20.18
C SER A 393 3.12 -2.64 -21.63
N ASP A 394 3.99 -1.66 -21.90
CA ASP A 394 4.26 -1.15 -23.26
C ASP A 394 5.21 -2.03 -24.08
N GLY A 395 5.79 -3.07 -23.48
CA GLY A 395 6.83 -3.90 -24.12
C GLY A 395 8.17 -3.18 -24.29
N ARG A 396 8.41 -2.08 -23.58
CA ARG A 396 9.66 -1.27 -23.59
C ARG A 396 10.71 -1.88 -22.68
N LEU A 397 11.08 -3.15 -22.93
CA LEU A 397 11.92 -3.95 -22.02
C LEU A 397 13.28 -3.32 -21.73
N ALA A 398 13.94 -2.72 -22.75
CA ALA A 398 15.24 -2.09 -22.57
C ALA A 398 15.20 -0.84 -21.67
N GLU A 399 14.08 -0.12 -21.67
CA GLU A 399 13.89 1.03 -20.79
C GLU A 399 13.52 0.57 -19.39
N ALA A 400 12.66 -0.44 -19.28
CA ALA A 400 12.34 -1.06 -18.00
C ALA A 400 13.60 -1.59 -17.31
N GLU A 401 14.54 -2.20 -18.06
CA GLU A 401 15.81 -2.68 -17.51
C GLU A 401 16.65 -1.55 -16.92
N ARG A 402 16.80 -0.42 -17.63
CA ARG A 402 17.54 0.74 -17.11
C ARG A 402 16.92 1.29 -15.81
N GLU A 403 15.60 1.32 -15.72
CA GLU A 403 14.93 1.77 -14.48
C GLU A 403 15.11 0.78 -13.32
N VAL A 404 15.08 -0.51 -13.61
CA VAL A 404 15.36 -1.55 -12.59
C VAL A 404 16.80 -1.44 -12.10
N GLU A 405 17.79 -1.28 -12.99
CA GLU A 405 19.18 -1.06 -12.61
C GLU A 405 19.37 0.21 -11.75
N ALA A 406 18.62 1.27 -12.07
CA ALA A 406 18.64 2.49 -11.27
C ALA A 406 18.04 2.28 -9.85
N LEU A 407 16.98 1.47 -9.72
CA LEU A 407 16.41 1.08 -8.42
C LEU A 407 17.40 0.23 -7.61
N GLU A 408 18.08 -0.71 -8.25
CA GLU A 408 19.11 -1.56 -7.63
C GLU A 408 20.28 -0.71 -7.10
N ALA A 409 20.75 0.26 -7.89
CA ALA A 409 21.84 1.17 -7.53
C ALA A 409 21.50 2.11 -6.36
N GLN A 410 20.24 2.45 -6.18
CA GLN A 410 19.76 3.32 -5.12
C GLN A 410 19.55 2.61 -3.76
N GLY A 411 19.68 1.28 -3.71
CA GLY A 411 19.61 0.53 -2.46
C GLY A 411 18.18 0.30 -1.93
N ALA A 412 17.18 0.17 -2.80
CA ALA A 412 15.80 -0.20 -2.46
C ALA A 412 15.54 -1.69 -2.77
N PRO A 413 16.04 -2.64 -1.95
CA PRO A 413 16.15 -4.05 -2.34
C PRO A 413 14.80 -4.70 -2.69
N GLY A 414 13.72 -4.44 -1.94
CA GLY A 414 12.43 -5.05 -2.20
C GLY A 414 11.76 -4.54 -3.47
N PHE A 415 11.76 -3.24 -3.68
CA PHE A 415 11.21 -2.63 -4.91
C PHE A 415 12.00 -3.06 -6.15
N ALA A 416 13.32 -3.03 -6.07
CA ALA A 416 14.20 -3.42 -7.17
C ALA A 416 14.03 -4.90 -7.52
N LEU A 417 13.99 -5.80 -6.53
CA LEU A 417 13.78 -7.23 -6.74
C LEU A 417 12.40 -7.53 -7.31
N ALA A 418 11.34 -6.90 -6.81
CA ALA A 418 10.00 -7.09 -7.36
C ALA A 418 9.89 -6.58 -8.81
N ALA A 419 10.51 -5.44 -9.11
CA ALA A 419 10.57 -4.91 -10.46
C ALA A 419 11.38 -5.82 -11.40
N ARG A 420 12.52 -6.36 -10.92
CA ARG A 420 13.33 -7.33 -11.66
C ARG A 420 12.56 -8.63 -11.93
N LEU A 421 11.87 -9.18 -10.95
CA LEU A 421 11.05 -10.37 -11.15
C LEU A 421 9.97 -10.17 -12.22
N ARG A 422 9.32 -9.01 -12.25
CA ARG A 422 8.36 -8.67 -13.29
C ARG A 422 9.01 -8.54 -14.68
N LEU A 423 10.21 -7.96 -14.75
CA LEU A 423 10.99 -7.87 -15.97
C LEU A 423 11.36 -9.28 -16.50
N GLU A 424 11.89 -10.15 -15.62
CA GLU A 424 12.24 -11.52 -16.00
C GLU A 424 11.00 -12.34 -16.40
N ALA A 425 9.86 -12.12 -15.73
CA ALA A 425 8.58 -12.74 -16.14
C ALA A 425 8.15 -12.36 -17.58
N ASN A 426 8.46 -11.13 -18.01
CA ASN A 426 8.23 -10.68 -19.37
C ASN A 426 9.23 -11.26 -20.39
N ARG A 427 10.39 -11.73 -19.93
CA ARG A 427 11.38 -12.45 -20.76
C ARG A 427 11.06 -13.93 -20.92
N GLY A 428 10.24 -14.48 -20.06
CA GLY A 428 9.76 -15.86 -20.07
C GLY A 428 9.94 -16.59 -18.75
N ASP A 429 9.28 -17.73 -18.64
CA ASP A 429 9.22 -18.50 -17.38
C ASP A 429 10.60 -19.05 -16.95
N GLU A 430 11.42 -19.46 -17.91
CA GLU A 430 12.79 -19.95 -17.66
C GLU A 430 13.71 -18.85 -17.10
N ALA A 431 13.65 -17.65 -17.66
CA ALA A 431 14.43 -16.50 -17.19
C ALA A 431 14.03 -16.10 -15.77
N LEU A 432 12.72 -16.02 -15.51
CA LEU A 432 12.18 -15.74 -14.19
C LEU A 432 12.65 -16.77 -13.16
N ARG A 433 12.54 -18.05 -13.47
CA ARG A 433 12.92 -19.13 -12.58
C ARG A 433 14.42 -19.11 -12.25
N ALA A 434 15.26 -18.97 -13.26
CA ALA A 434 16.71 -18.89 -13.09
C ALA A 434 17.12 -17.71 -12.19
N TYR A 435 16.46 -16.55 -12.36
CA TYR A 435 16.70 -15.39 -11.51
C TYR A 435 16.23 -15.64 -10.07
N ALA A 436 15.02 -16.15 -9.89
CA ALA A 436 14.44 -16.40 -8.57
C ALA A 436 15.27 -17.41 -7.76
N GLU A 437 15.66 -18.52 -8.35
CA GLU A 437 16.50 -19.53 -7.71
C GLU A 437 17.86 -18.98 -7.27
N ARG A 438 18.43 -18.08 -8.06
CA ARG A 438 19.75 -17.47 -7.76
C ARG A 438 19.70 -16.42 -6.67
N PHE A 439 18.67 -15.58 -6.62
CA PHE A 439 18.69 -14.34 -5.83
C PHE A 439 17.71 -14.32 -4.65
N LEU A 440 16.69 -15.19 -4.60
CA LEU A 440 15.69 -15.16 -3.55
C LEU A 440 15.94 -16.21 -2.43
N SER A 441 16.67 -17.27 -2.71
CA SER A 441 16.91 -18.33 -1.73
C SER A 441 17.87 -17.89 -0.61
N GLY A 442 17.55 -18.26 0.63
CA GLY A 442 18.41 -18.06 1.79
C GLY A 442 18.55 -16.61 2.30
N ARG A 443 17.67 -15.71 1.89
CA ARG A 443 17.63 -14.34 2.38
C ARG A 443 16.52 -14.16 3.42
N ALA A 444 16.81 -13.41 4.46
CA ALA A 444 15.82 -12.96 5.42
C ALA A 444 15.19 -11.64 4.94
N TRP A 445 13.89 -11.62 4.80
CA TRP A 445 13.12 -10.49 4.30
C TRP A 445 12.41 -9.73 5.41
N ASP A 446 12.26 -8.42 5.28
CA ASP A 446 11.29 -7.68 6.06
C ASP A 446 9.86 -7.89 5.51
N VAL A 447 8.85 -7.37 6.21
CA VAL A 447 7.45 -7.57 5.83
C VAL A 447 7.13 -6.95 4.47
N ALA A 448 7.63 -5.74 4.22
CA ALA A 448 7.33 -5.00 3.00
C ALA A 448 7.96 -5.66 1.77
N ASP A 449 9.24 -6.02 1.87
CA ASP A 449 9.99 -6.68 0.81
C ASP A 449 9.41 -8.06 0.50
N ALA A 450 9.12 -8.87 1.54
CA ALA A 450 8.49 -10.17 1.37
C ALA A 450 7.15 -10.08 0.64
N MET A 451 6.32 -9.10 1.00
CA MET A 451 5.03 -8.88 0.34
C MET A 451 5.20 -8.48 -1.13
N GLN A 452 6.12 -7.56 -1.46
CA GLN A 452 6.38 -7.14 -2.84
C GLN A 452 6.85 -8.31 -3.72
N ILE A 453 7.76 -9.13 -3.19
CA ILE A 453 8.26 -10.32 -3.88
C ILE A 453 7.14 -11.35 -4.09
N ALA A 454 6.32 -11.60 -3.06
CA ALA A 454 5.22 -12.55 -3.16
C ALA A 454 4.16 -12.12 -4.19
N TYR A 455 3.83 -10.83 -4.26
CA TYR A 455 2.95 -10.32 -5.32
C TYR A 455 3.56 -10.52 -6.71
N ALA A 456 4.86 -10.22 -6.90
CA ALA A 456 5.52 -10.42 -8.18
C ALA A 456 5.54 -11.91 -8.61
N LEU A 457 5.69 -12.83 -7.65
CA LEU A 457 5.64 -14.27 -7.91
C LEU A 457 4.21 -14.77 -8.19
N LEU A 458 3.19 -14.20 -7.56
CA LEU A 458 1.78 -14.48 -7.89
C LEU A 458 1.44 -13.99 -9.30
N ASP A 459 1.89 -12.78 -9.67
CA ASP A 459 1.68 -12.21 -11.00
C ASP A 459 2.29 -13.07 -12.12
N ALA A 460 3.34 -13.84 -11.80
CA ALA A 460 3.98 -14.77 -12.74
C ALA A 460 3.07 -15.93 -13.17
N ARG A 461 2.04 -16.25 -12.38
CA ARG A 461 1.06 -17.33 -12.66
C ARG A 461 1.68 -18.69 -12.98
N ALA A 462 2.80 -19.00 -12.32
CA ALA A 462 3.52 -20.25 -12.50
C ALA A 462 3.46 -21.09 -11.21
N PRO A 463 3.08 -22.40 -11.26
CA PRO A 463 2.93 -23.23 -10.05
C PRO A 463 4.17 -23.25 -9.16
N TRP A 464 5.38 -23.31 -9.75
CA TRP A 464 6.63 -23.26 -9.01
C TRP A 464 6.83 -21.94 -8.25
N ALA A 465 6.40 -20.82 -8.83
CA ALA A 465 6.51 -19.49 -8.23
C ALA A 465 5.63 -19.36 -6.98
N PHE A 466 4.45 -20.01 -6.97
CA PHE A 466 3.60 -20.08 -5.79
C PHE A 466 4.26 -20.82 -4.62
N GLY A 467 5.03 -21.88 -4.93
CA GLY A 467 5.81 -22.62 -3.93
C GLY A 467 6.90 -21.76 -3.29
N LEU A 468 7.67 -21.06 -4.13
CA LEU A 468 8.73 -20.16 -3.66
C LEU A 468 8.15 -18.97 -2.87
N GLY A 469 7.09 -18.35 -3.37
CA GLY A 469 6.38 -17.28 -2.66
C GLY A 469 5.87 -17.74 -1.30
N GLY A 470 5.34 -18.97 -1.20
CA GLY A 470 4.92 -19.59 0.05
C GLY A 470 6.06 -19.73 1.05
N ALA A 471 7.20 -20.25 0.63
CA ALA A 471 8.38 -20.40 1.49
C ALA A 471 8.88 -19.04 2.04
N ILE A 472 8.93 -18.01 1.20
CA ILE A 472 9.29 -16.64 1.61
C ILE A 472 8.29 -16.09 2.65
N MET A 473 7.00 -16.32 2.43
CA MET A 473 5.96 -15.87 3.36
C MET A 473 5.98 -16.63 4.68
N ASP A 474 6.28 -17.94 4.67
CA ASP A 474 6.39 -18.75 5.88
C ASP A 474 7.59 -18.30 6.73
N GLU A 475 8.73 -18.01 6.12
CA GLU A 475 9.89 -17.45 6.81
C GLU A 475 9.60 -16.06 7.40
N ALA A 476 8.99 -15.16 6.62
CA ALA A 476 8.60 -13.84 7.09
C ALA A 476 7.59 -13.94 8.25
N ALA A 477 6.60 -14.83 8.17
CA ALA A 477 5.61 -15.02 9.23
C ALA A 477 6.22 -15.61 10.51
N ALA A 478 7.26 -16.45 10.42
CA ALA A 478 7.99 -16.94 11.59
C ALA A 478 8.70 -15.80 12.34
N ARG A 479 9.20 -14.79 11.62
CA ARG A 479 9.84 -13.61 12.22
C ARG A 479 8.84 -12.55 12.68
N PHE A 480 7.68 -12.46 12.01
CA PHE A 480 6.65 -11.45 12.25
C PHE A 480 5.27 -12.11 12.45
N PRO A 481 5.08 -12.90 13.50
CA PRO A 481 3.90 -13.76 13.66
C PRO A 481 2.57 -12.98 13.79
N GLY A 482 2.62 -11.74 14.26
CA GLY A 482 1.43 -10.88 14.41
C GLY A 482 1.01 -10.12 13.16
N GLN A 483 1.69 -10.31 12.01
CA GLN A 483 1.36 -9.59 10.78
C GLN A 483 0.24 -10.29 10.01
N ALA A 484 -0.98 -9.82 10.17
CA ALA A 484 -2.16 -10.41 9.53
C ALA A 484 -2.07 -10.40 8.00
N ARG A 485 -1.44 -9.38 7.39
CA ARG A 485 -1.22 -9.31 5.94
C ARG A 485 -0.32 -10.43 5.41
N LEU A 486 0.70 -10.83 6.16
CA LEU A 486 1.51 -11.99 5.78
C LEU A 486 0.66 -13.27 5.78
N ASN A 487 -0.17 -13.44 6.82
CA ASN A 487 -1.08 -14.59 6.89
C ASN A 487 -2.09 -14.58 5.75
N LEU A 488 -2.62 -13.43 5.36
CA LEU A 488 -3.49 -13.31 4.19
C LEU A 488 -2.78 -13.75 2.91
N MET A 489 -1.54 -13.30 2.68
CA MET A 489 -0.75 -13.72 1.52
C MET A 489 -0.44 -15.21 1.53
N ARG A 490 -0.12 -15.77 2.70
CA ARG A 490 0.06 -17.23 2.88
C ARG A 490 -1.21 -18.00 2.51
N ILE A 491 -2.38 -17.53 2.97
CA ILE A 491 -3.68 -18.12 2.61
C ILE A 491 -3.87 -18.12 1.09
N ARG A 492 -3.64 -16.99 0.44
CA ARG A 492 -3.76 -16.88 -1.02
C ARG A 492 -2.83 -17.84 -1.76
N LEU A 493 -1.57 -17.93 -1.33
CA LEU A 493 -0.61 -18.88 -1.91
C LEU A 493 -0.98 -20.34 -1.63
N MET A 494 -1.49 -20.67 -0.44
CA MET A 494 -2.01 -22.01 -0.13
C MET A 494 -3.19 -22.38 -1.01
N ILE A 495 -4.13 -21.44 -1.21
CA ILE A 495 -5.26 -21.63 -2.12
C ILE A 495 -4.75 -21.85 -3.55
N ALA A 496 -3.79 -21.03 -4.01
CA ALA A 496 -3.18 -21.16 -5.32
C ALA A 496 -2.49 -22.52 -5.53
N ARG A 497 -1.94 -23.13 -4.47
CA ARG A 497 -1.35 -24.47 -4.46
C ARG A 497 -2.35 -25.60 -4.18
N ARG A 498 -3.65 -25.26 -4.01
CA ARG A 498 -4.72 -26.21 -3.66
C ARG A 498 -4.55 -26.88 -2.29
N GLU A 499 -3.92 -26.19 -1.36
CA GLU A 499 -3.72 -26.63 0.02
C GLU A 499 -4.88 -26.12 0.90
N ASP A 500 -6.11 -26.43 0.50
CA ASP A 500 -7.34 -25.90 1.11
C ASP A 500 -7.41 -26.12 2.61
N ALA A 501 -7.00 -27.29 3.09
CA ALA A 501 -7.04 -27.61 4.53
C ALA A 501 -6.11 -26.70 5.36
N ALA A 502 -4.89 -26.44 4.87
CA ALA A 502 -3.95 -25.54 5.52
C ALA A 502 -4.44 -24.08 5.48
N ALA A 503 -4.97 -23.64 4.33
CA ALA A 503 -5.58 -22.33 4.20
C ALA A 503 -6.75 -22.12 5.19
N LEU A 504 -7.63 -23.11 5.32
CA LEU A 504 -8.77 -23.07 6.24
C LEU A 504 -8.32 -22.99 7.71
N ALA A 505 -7.29 -23.75 8.10
CA ALA A 505 -6.74 -23.70 9.45
C ALA A 505 -6.15 -22.32 9.76
N LEU A 506 -5.47 -21.69 8.78
CA LEU A 506 -4.90 -20.36 8.95
C LEU A 506 -5.98 -19.26 8.98
N ILE A 507 -7.08 -19.40 8.21
CA ILE A 507 -8.24 -18.51 8.27
C ILE A 507 -8.87 -18.52 9.67
N ASP A 508 -9.01 -19.70 10.29
CA ASP A 508 -9.56 -19.85 11.64
C ASP A 508 -8.69 -19.19 12.73
N ALA A 509 -7.40 -19.06 12.48
CA ALA A 509 -6.45 -18.41 13.38
C ALA A 509 -6.48 -16.86 13.30
N ILE A 510 -7.12 -16.27 12.28
CA ILE A 510 -7.22 -14.82 12.14
C ILE A 510 -8.31 -14.29 13.08
N PRO A 511 -7.99 -13.34 13.98
CA PRO A 511 -8.99 -12.73 14.87
C PRO A 511 -10.18 -12.13 14.12
N ALA A 512 -11.39 -12.29 14.66
CA ALA A 512 -12.63 -11.82 14.02
C ALA A 512 -12.66 -10.31 13.76
N ARG A 513 -11.91 -9.54 14.53
CA ARG A 513 -11.80 -8.08 14.42
C ARG A 513 -11.15 -7.60 13.09
N TYR A 514 -10.41 -8.47 12.39
CA TYR A 514 -9.92 -8.12 11.05
C TYR A 514 -11.07 -8.12 10.06
N VAL A 515 -11.57 -6.92 9.72
CA VAL A 515 -12.72 -6.68 8.85
C VAL A 515 -12.35 -6.04 7.52
N ARG A 516 -11.06 -6.00 7.18
CA ARG A 516 -10.62 -5.57 5.85
C ARG A 516 -11.31 -6.42 4.77
N ARG A 517 -11.56 -5.78 3.63
CA ARG A 517 -12.20 -6.38 2.46
C ARG A 517 -11.65 -7.77 2.12
N ASP A 518 -10.35 -7.87 1.96
CA ASP A 518 -9.65 -9.09 1.58
C ASP A 518 -9.73 -10.21 2.65
N PHE A 519 -9.78 -9.85 3.94
CA PHE A 519 -10.02 -10.82 5.03
C PHE A 519 -11.47 -11.31 5.02
N LEU A 520 -12.43 -10.44 4.79
CA LEU A 520 -13.85 -10.83 4.69
C LEU A 520 -14.07 -11.76 3.49
N GLU A 521 -13.43 -11.48 2.35
CA GLU A 521 -13.50 -12.31 1.15
C GLU A 521 -12.92 -13.71 1.37
N VAL A 522 -11.73 -13.86 1.98
CA VAL A 522 -11.15 -15.18 2.26
C VAL A 522 -11.91 -15.95 3.35
N ARG A 523 -12.48 -15.26 4.33
CA ARG A 523 -13.39 -15.89 5.31
C ARG A 523 -14.67 -16.38 4.66
N ALA A 524 -15.25 -15.60 3.75
CA ALA A 524 -16.41 -16.01 2.99
C ALA A 524 -16.10 -17.27 2.15
N TRP A 525 -14.91 -17.31 1.52
CA TRP A 525 -14.44 -18.51 0.85
C TRP A 525 -14.28 -19.69 1.82
N GLY A 526 -13.69 -19.47 2.99
CA GLY A 526 -13.52 -20.51 4.01
C GLY A 526 -14.84 -21.06 4.54
N ALA A 527 -15.85 -20.19 4.71
CA ALA A 527 -17.20 -20.60 5.08
C ALA A 527 -17.87 -21.42 3.97
N ALA A 528 -17.75 -20.98 2.72
CA ALA A 528 -18.28 -21.68 1.56
C ALA A 528 -17.67 -23.07 1.38
N LYS A 529 -16.35 -23.22 1.61
CA LYS A 529 -15.65 -24.52 1.56
C LYS A 529 -16.11 -25.53 2.62
N ARG A 530 -16.82 -25.04 3.65
CA ARG A 530 -17.43 -25.85 4.73
C ARG A 530 -18.94 -25.96 4.62
N ASP A 531 -19.51 -25.66 3.46
CA ASP A 531 -20.96 -25.63 3.19
C ASP A 531 -21.76 -24.70 4.13
N ARG A 532 -21.09 -23.62 4.61
CA ARG A 532 -21.71 -22.61 5.47
C ARG A 532 -22.15 -21.39 4.64
N ASP A 533 -23.03 -21.61 3.67
CA ASP A 533 -23.44 -20.58 2.70
C ASP A 533 -24.03 -19.32 3.35
N ALA A 534 -24.82 -19.47 4.43
CA ALA A 534 -25.41 -18.34 5.14
C ALA A 534 -24.33 -17.43 5.77
N GLU A 535 -23.28 -18.02 6.33
CA GLU A 535 -22.14 -17.29 6.89
C GLU A 535 -21.34 -16.59 5.78
N ALA A 536 -21.06 -17.28 4.69
CA ALA A 536 -20.36 -16.69 3.54
C ALA A 536 -21.11 -15.48 2.97
N LYS A 537 -22.44 -15.57 2.83
CA LYS A 537 -23.30 -14.45 2.41
C LYS A 537 -23.31 -13.31 3.42
N ALA A 538 -23.29 -13.61 4.72
CA ALA A 538 -23.23 -12.58 5.76
C ALA A 538 -21.90 -11.80 5.69
N LEU A 539 -20.78 -12.48 5.50
CA LEU A 539 -19.44 -11.87 5.33
C LEU A 539 -19.39 -10.99 4.07
N TRP A 540 -19.97 -11.42 2.95
CA TRP A 540 -20.08 -10.59 1.75
C TRP A 540 -20.95 -9.36 1.94
N ARG A 541 -22.10 -9.49 2.65
CA ARG A 541 -22.93 -8.33 3.00
C ARG A 541 -22.17 -7.35 3.88
N GLN A 542 -21.41 -7.84 4.85
CA GLN A 542 -20.53 -7.00 5.67
C GLN A 542 -19.50 -6.28 4.81
N ALA A 543 -18.80 -7.00 3.92
CA ALA A 543 -17.81 -6.43 3.03
C ALA A 543 -18.40 -5.31 2.16
N LEU A 544 -19.56 -5.54 1.55
CA LEU A 544 -20.27 -4.53 0.74
C LEU A 544 -20.75 -3.33 1.55
N ALA A 545 -21.10 -3.52 2.82
CA ALA A 545 -21.57 -2.43 3.67
C ALA A 545 -20.45 -1.55 4.24
N THR A 546 -19.23 -2.09 4.35
CA THR A 546 -18.10 -1.42 5.01
C THR A 546 -16.99 -0.97 4.07
N HIS A 547 -16.99 -1.45 2.83
CA HIS A 547 -15.98 -1.15 1.83
C HIS A 547 -16.61 -0.76 0.49
N TYR A 548 -15.94 0.13 -0.21
CA TYR A 548 -16.37 0.56 -1.53
C TYR A 548 -16.03 -0.49 -2.60
N TYR A 549 -17.07 -0.94 -3.31
CA TYR A 549 -16.96 -1.82 -4.48
C TYR A 549 -17.50 -1.08 -5.71
N PRO A 550 -16.65 -0.71 -6.68
CA PRO A 550 -17.10 0.08 -7.83
C PRO A 550 -18.27 -0.53 -8.59
N ALA A 551 -18.25 -1.86 -8.83
CA ALA A 551 -19.34 -2.56 -9.52
C ALA A 551 -20.71 -2.49 -8.80
N VAL A 552 -20.73 -2.04 -7.55
CA VAL A 552 -21.94 -1.94 -6.72
C VAL A 552 -22.24 -0.50 -6.35
N HIS A 553 -21.23 0.29 -6.01
CA HIS A 553 -21.37 1.61 -5.40
C HIS A 553 -21.09 2.78 -6.34
N CYS A 554 -20.40 2.55 -7.49
CA CYS A 554 -20.11 3.64 -8.42
C CYS A 554 -21.41 4.26 -8.95
N PRO A 555 -21.60 5.58 -8.86
CA PRO A 555 -22.78 6.22 -9.43
C PRO A 555 -22.88 5.98 -10.93
N ILE A 556 -24.07 5.62 -11.43
CA ILE A 556 -24.36 5.58 -12.87
C ILE A 556 -24.88 6.94 -13.28
N GLN A 557 -24.23 7.56 -14.25
CA GLN A 557 -24.59 8.89 -14.75
C GLN A 557 -25.66 8.80 -15.85
N ALA A 558 -25.52 7.84 -16.78
CA ALA A 558 -26.44 7.68 -17.89
C ALA A 558 -26.56 6.21 -18.33
N LEU A 559 -27.69 5.61 -18.05
CA LEU A 559 -28.07 4.29 -18.54
C LEU A 559 -29.53 4.37 -18.96
N THR A 560 -29.80 4.36 -20.27
CA THR A 560 -31.12 4.64 -20.83
C THR A 560 -31.63 3.49 -21.64
N ARG A 561 -32.83 2.98 -21.33
CA ARG A 561 -33.56 2.04 -22.20
C ARG A 561 -33.97 2.75 -23.47
N VAL A 562 -33.63 2.18 -24.63
CA VAL A 562 -33.95 2.76 -25.95
C VAL A 562 -34.80 1.84 -26.79
N SER A 563 -34.99 0.59 -26.36
CA SER A 563 -35.97 -0.31 -26.99
C SER A 563 -37.44 0.07 -26.64
N PRO A 564 -38.41 -0.24 -27.51
CA PRO A 564 -39.81 -0.02 -27.24
C PRO A 564 -40.31 -0.71 -25.96
N ASP A 565 -41.36 -0.17 -25.33
CA ASP A 565 -41.93 -0.70 -24.07
C ASP A 565 -42.71 -2.02 -24.25
N ASP A 566 -43.09 -2.38 -25.48
CA ASP A 566 -43.75 -3.64 -25.82
C ASP A 566 -42.85 -4.88 -25.79
N ARG A 567 -41.55 -4.67 -25.57
CA ARG A 567 -40.59 -5.78 -25.44
C ARG A 567 -40.82 -6.60 -24.19
N PRO A 568 -40.45 -7.91 -24.21
CA PRO A 568 -40.70 -8.81 -23.08
C PRO A 568 -40.12 -8.28 -21.77
N GLY A 569 -40.94 -8.10 -20.74
CA GLY A 569 -40.50 -7.80 -19.40
C GLY A 569 -39.72 -8.95 -18.74
N PRO A 570 -39.22 -8.77 -17.49
CA PRO A 570 -38.60 -9.86 -16.73
C PRO A 570 -39.58 -11.06 -16.61
N GLN A 571 -39.11 -12.23 -17.03
CA GLN A 571 -39.87 -13.47 -17.04
C GLN A 571 -39.18 -14.53 -16.17
N ALA A 572 -39.95 -15.54 -15.74
CA ALA A 572 -39.38 -16.78 -15.24
C ALA A 572 -38.56 -17.45 -16.36
N GLY A 573 -37.37 -17.88 -16.08
CA GLY A 573 -36.41 -18.47 -17.04
C GLY A 573 -35.08 -17.75 -17.07
N VAL A 574 -34.43 -17.82 -18.20
CA VAL A 574 -33.06 -17.25 -18.35
C VAL A 574 -33.10 -15.98 -19.21
N THR A 575 -32.56 -14.90 -18.67
CA THR A 575 -32.33 -13.63 -19.38
C THR A 575 -30.83 -13.49 -19.66
N ALA A 576 -30.45 -13.29 -20.94
CA ALA A 576 -29.06 -12.99 -21.30
C ALA A 576 -28.79 -11.48 -21.18
N TYR A 577 -27.73 -11.12 -20.46
CA TYR A 577 -27.20 -9.76 -20.30
C TYR A 577 -25.88 -9.65 -21.03
N VAL A 578 -25.80 -8.79 -22.05
CA VAL A 578 -24.66 -8.69 -22.95
C VAL A 578 -24.27 -7.23 -23.12
N VAL A 579 -23.03 -6.90 -22.79
CA VAL A 579 -22.45 -5.59 -23.12
C VAL A 579 -21.69 -5.73 -24.43
N PHE A 580 -21.95 -4.85 -25.40
CA PHE A 580 -21.34 -4.91 -26.70
C PHE A 580 -20.95 -3.54 -27.24
N ARG A 581 -19.94 -3.54 -28.15
CA ARG A 581 -19.53 -2.39 -28.92
C ARG A 581 -18.94 -2.83 -30.25
N ASP A 582 -19.47 -2.29 -31.35
CA ASP A 582 -19.01 -2.57 -32.73
C ASP A 582 -18.87 -4.09 -33.02
N GLU A 583 -19.96 -4.83 -32.73
CA GLU A 583 -20.03 -6.30 -32.87
C GLU A 583 -21.19 -6.76 -33.75
N VAL A 584 -21.61 -5.94 -34.71
CA VAL A 584 -22.73 -6.25 -35.62
C VAL A 584 -22.65 -7.63 -36.24
N ALA A 585 -21.43 -8.08 -36.61
CA ALA A 585 -21.21 -9.38 -37.24
C ALA A 585 -21.47 -10.59 -36.32
N GLN A 586 -21.41 -10.39 -34.99
CA GLN A 586 -21.58 -11.46 -34.00
C GLN A 586 -23.05 -11.64 -33.57
N ILE A 587 -23.83 -10.57 -33.59
CA ILE A 587 -25.22 -10.56 -33.07
C ILE A 587 -26.06 -11.70 -33.65
N PRO A 588 -26.09 -11.97 -34.98
CA PRO A 588 -26.93 -13.04 -35.52
C PRO A 588 -26.54 -14.43 -35.01
N GLY A 589 -25.25 -14.74 -34.98
CA GLY A 589 -24.74 -16.03 -34.48
C GLY A 589 -25.01 -16.24 -33.01
N PHE A 590 -24.76 -15.18 -32.19
CA PHE A 590 -25.02 -15.16 -30.77
C PHE A 590 -26.53 -15.44 -30.46
N LEU A 591 -27.42 -14.70 -31.09
CA LEU A 591 -28.86 -14.86 -30.90
C LEU A 591 -29.35 -16.25 -31.38
N ALA A 592 -28.90 -16.72 -32.54
CA ALA A 592 -29.28 -18.04 -33.04
C ALA A 592 -28.90 -19.15 -32.06
N HIS A 593 -27.66 -19.15 -31.57
CA HIS A 593 -27.16 -20.15 -30.62
C HIS A 593 -27.95 -20.15 -29.29
N HIS A 594 -28.10 -19.00 -28.69
CA HIS A 594 -28.76 -18.93 -27.36
C HIS A 594 -30.27 -19.10 -27.43
N ARG A 595 -30.92 -18.71 -28.55
CA ARG A 595 -32.32 -19.05 -28.80
C ARG A 595 -32.51 -20.55 -28.94
N GLN A 596 -31.60 -21.25 -29.61
CA GLN A 596 -31.60 -22.71 -29.71
C GLN A 596 -31.45 -23.37 -28.33
N LEU A 597 -30.62 -22.83 -27.45
CA LEU A 597 -30.52 -23.29 -26.07
C LEU A 597 -31.76 -23.00 -25.23
N GLY A 598 -32.71 -22.17 -25.69
CA GLY A 598 -33.96 -21.85 -24.99
C GLY A 598 -33.95 -20.50 -24.24
N VAL A 599 -32.92 -19.65 -24.47
CA VAL A 599 -32.94 -18.26 -23.96
C VAL A 599 -34.04 -17.49 -24.73
N ARG A 600 -34.96 -16.84 -23.99
CA ARG A 600 -36.15 -16.17 -24.53
C ARG A 600 -36.12 -14.65 -24.38
N ARG A 601 -35.17 -14.13 -23.65
CA ARG A 601 -35.05 -12.69 -23.38
C ARG A 601 -33.60 -12.30 -23.38
N PHE A 602 -33.28 -11.20 -24.10
CA PHE A 602 -31.96 -10.65 -24.22
C PHE A 602 -31.96 -9.18 -23.78
N VAL A 603 -31.00 -8.79 -22.97
CA VAL A 603 -30.77 -7.41 -22.56
C VAL A 603 -29.39 -7.04 -23.09
N PHE A 604 -29.37 -6.24 -24.14
CA PHE A 604 -28.17 -5.77 -24.79
C PHE A 604 -27.86 -4.35 -24.29
N ILE A 605 -26.64 -4.14 -23.88
CA ILE A 605 -26.15 -2.85 -23.40
C ILE A 605 -25.16 -2.33 -24.41
N ASP A 606 -25.59 -1.36 -25.21
CA ASP A 606 -24.79 -0.75 -26.24
C ASP A 606 -23.84 0.29 -25.65
N HIS A 607 -22.55 0.07 -25.83
CA HIS A 607 -21.51 0.98 -25.41
C HIS A 607 -20.96 1.76 -26.59
N LEU A 608 -21.73 2.71 -27.11
CA LEU A 608 -21.33 3.63 -28.18
C LEU A 608 -20.95 2.93 -29.51
N SER A 609 -21.70 1.91 -29.94
CA SER A 609 -21.47 1.26 -31.25
C SER A 609 -21.70 2.18 -32.43
N SER A 610 -20.82 2.08 -33.43
CA SER A 610 -20.86 2.84 -34.69
C SER A 610 -21.08 1.99 -35.96
N ASP A 611 -21.06 0.67 -35.82
CA ASP A 611 -21.07 -0.32 -36.91
C ASP A 611 -22.48 -0.77 -37.38
N GLY A 612 -23.52 -0.19 -36.80
CA GLY A 612 -24.92 -0.61 -37.05
C GLY A 612 -25.41 -1.73 -36.12
N GLY A 613 -24.61 -2.24 -35.21
CA GLY A 613 -24.96 -3.27 -34.22
C GLY A 613 -26.14 -2.88 -33.35
N ARG A 614 -26.18 -1.61 -32.89
CA ARG A 614 -27.32 -1.06 -32.13
C ARG A 614 -28.64 -1.12 -32.92
N ALA A 615 -28.62 -0.75 -34.21
CA ALA A 615 -29.82 -0.78 -35.06
C ALA A 615 -30.29 -2.22 -35.28
N LEU A 616 -29.36 -3.16 -35.51
CA LEU A 616 -29.66 -4.57 -35.62
C LEU A 616 -30.27 -5.12 -34.33
N ALA A 617 -29.70 -4.84 -33.17
CA ALA A 617 -30.25 -5.26 -31.89
C ALA A 617 -31.66 -4.72 -31.65
N LEU A 618 -31.93 -3.48 -32.00
CA LEU A 618 -33.26 -2.86 -31.95
C LEU A 618 -34.27 -3.51 -32.88
N SER A 619 -33.86 -4.12 -33.98
CA SER A 619 -34.78 -4.82 -34.89
C SER A 619 -35.27 -6.18 -34.37
N GLU A 620 -34.57 -6.75 -33.39
CA GLU A 620 -34.88 -8.08 -32.83
C GLU A 620 -35.98 -8.00 -31.78
N PRO A 621 -37.07 -8.75 -31.89
CA PRO A 621 -38.26 -8.57 -31.03
C PRO A 621 -38.10 -9.02 -29.57
N ASP A 622 -37.17 -9.91 -29.29
CA ASP A 622 -36.85 -10.43 -27.93
C ASP A 622 -35.64 -9.77 -27.28
N VAL A 623 -35.08 -8.71 -27.92
CA VAL A 623 -33.92 -7.96 -27.43
C VAL A 623 -34.37 -6.61 -26.85
N ILE A 624 -34.02 -6.37 -25.58
CA ILE A 624 -34.14 -5.08 -24.94
C ILE A 624 -32.78 -4.38 -25.06
N VAL A 625 -32.76 -3.14 -25.49
CA VAL A 625 -31.53 -2.38 -25.67
C VAL A 625 -31.45 -1.21 -24.70
N TYR A 626 -30.32 -1.10 -24.03
CA TYR A 626 -29.93 0.04 -23.22
C TYR A 626 -28.73 0.72 -23.85
N ASP A 627 -28.72 2.05 -23.89
CA ASP A 627 -27.54 2.85 -24.21
C ASP A 627 -26.76 3.15 -22.93
N ALA A 628 -25.47 2.91 -22.94
CA ALA A 628 -24.54 3.19 -21.86
C ALA A 628 -23.34 4.02 -22.36
N PRO A 629 -23.46 5.36 -22.41
CA PRO A 629 -22.42 6.24 -22.94
C PRO A 629 -21.26 6.49 -21.98
N GLU A 630 -21.31 5.96 -20.76
CA GLU A 630 -20.28 6.11 -19.75
C GLU A 630 -19.04 5.27 -20.04
N SER A 631 -17.96 5.52 -19.29
CA SER A 631 -16.75 4.71 -19.35
C SER A 631 -17.03 3.23 -19.03
N TYR A 632 -16.69 2.35 -19.96
CA TYR A 632 -16.77 0.90 -19.79
C TYR A 632 -16.01 0.42 -18.55
N GLN A 633 -14.91 1.09 -18.21
CA GLN A 633 -14.08 0.76 -17.07
C GLN A 633 -14.69 1.20 -15.75
N LEU A 634 -15.19 2.43 -15.67
CA LEU A 634 -15.88 2.92 -14.48
C LEU A 634 -17.13 2.08 -14.17
N SER A 635 -17.70 1.41 -15.18
CA SER A 635 -18.76 0.43 -15.02
C SER A 635 -18.25 -0.97 -14.63
N TRP A 636 -16.95 -1.13 -14.41
CA TRP A 636 -16.31 -2.44 -14.18
C TRP A 636 -16.65 -3.45 -15.28
N SER A 637 -16.23 -3.09 -16.49
CA SER A 637 -16.50 -3.89 -17.67
C SER A 637 -17.99 -4.19 -17.87
N GLY A 638 -18.84 -3.17 -17.63
CA GLY A 638 -20.30 -3.25 -17.78
C GLY A 638 -21.04 -3.93 -16.63
N ARG A 639 -20.38 -4.44 -15.59
CA ARG A 639 -21.02 -5.17 -14.48
C ARG A 639 -21.92 -4.28 -13.63
N ARG A 640 -21.53 -3.02 -13.44
CA ARG A 640 -22.37 -2.03 -12.76
C ARG A 640 -23.68 -1.80 -13.50
N TRP A 641 -23.63 -1.73 -14.83
CA TRP A 641 -24.84 -1.58 -15.65
C TRP A 641 -25.76 -2.79 -15.54
N VAL A 642 -25.22 -4.01 -15.59
CA VAL A 642 -26.02 -5.25 -15.44
C VAL A 642 -26.65 -5.28 -14.05
N ASN A 643 -25.92 -5.08 -12.98
CA ASN A 643 -26.44 -5.05 -11.61
C ASN A 643 -27.56 -4.00 -11.47
N GLU A 644 -27.38 -2.82 -12.06
CA GLU A 644 -28.38 -1.76 -12.02
C GLU A 644 -29.65 -2.10 -12.80
N ILE A 645 -29.53 -2.68 -14.00
CA ILE A 645 -30.69 -3.09 -14.78
C ILE A 645 -31.48 -4.17 -14.02
N VAL A 646 -30.79 -5.17 -13.47
CA VAL A 646 -31.41 -6.23 -12.66
C VAL A 646 -32.18 -5.62 -11.49
N ALA A 647 -31.59 -4.64 -10.80
CA ALA A 647 -32.23 -3.96 -9.68
C ALA A 647 -33.43 -3.10 -10.12
N ARG A 648 -33.30 -2.28 -11.16
CA ARG A 648 -34.38 -1.40 -11.70
C ARG A 648 -35.56 -2.18 -12.20
N GLU A 649 -35.31 -3.30 -12.89
CA GLU A 649 -36.36 -4.16 -13.40
C GLU A 649 -36.99 -5.05 -12.33
N GLY A 650 -36.40 -5.16 -11.13
CA GLY A 650 -36.81 -6.16 -10.13
C GLY A 650 -36.73 -7.59 -10.68
N ALA A 651 -35.76 -7.83 -11.58
CA ALA A 651 -35.65 -9.08 -12.33
C ALA A 651 -35.35 -10.25 -11.37
N ARG A 652 -36.02 -11.38 -11.62
CA ARG A 652 -35.90 -12.64 -10.87
C ARG A 652 -35.63 -13.78 -11.84
N GLY A 653 -35.25 -14.93 -11.30
CA GLY A 653 -34.90 -16.10 -12.09
C GLY A 653 -33.38 -16.13 -12.33
N TRP A 654 -32.96 -16.54 -13.51
CA TRP A 654 -31.56 -16.75 -13.85
C TRP A 654 -31.05 -15.72 -14.87
N GLY A 655 -29.89 -15.13 -14.58
CA GLY A 655 -29.13 -14.31 -15.50
C GLY A 655 -28.08 -15.12 -16.19
N LEU A 656 -27.90 -14.88 -17.49
CA LEU A 656 -26.80 -15.39 -18.29
C LEU A 656 -25.97 -14.19 -18.74
N GLN A 657 -24.71 -14.09 -18.26
CA GLN A 657 -23.83 -13.00 -18.57
C GLN A 657 -22.71 -13.47 -19.49
N LEU A 658 -22.63 -12.87 -20.65
CA LEU A 658 -21.69 -13.23 -21.73
C LEU A 658 -21.18 -11.97 -22.42
N ASP A 659 -20.00 -12.10 -23.03
CA ASP A 659 -19.56 -11.19 -24.07
C ASP A 659 -20.13 -11.65 -25.41
N MET A 660 -20.25 -10.76 -26.40
CA MET A 660 -20.92 -11.06 -27.68
C MET A 660 -20.21 -12.16 -28.48
N ASP A 661 -18.93 -12.40 -28.24
CA ASP A 661 -18.11 -13.43 -28.83
C ASP A 661 -18.04 -14.75 -28.02
N GLU A 662 -18.94 -14.93 -27.06
CA GLU A 662 -19.01 -16.12 -26.20
C GLU A 662 -20.33 -16.88 -26.39
N HIS A 663 -20.25 -18.15 -26.71
CA HIS A 663 -21.42 -19.04 -26.83
C HIS A 663 -21.42 -20.06 -25.69
N LEU A 664 -22.48 -20.05 -24.89
CA LEU A 664 -22.62 -20.97 -23.75
C LEU A 664 -22.81 -22.42 -24.22
N ILE A 665 -22.03 -23.32 -23.65
CA ILE A 665 -22.29 -24.77 -23.72
C ILE A 665 -22.15 -25.39 -22.32
N TYR A 666 -22.89 -26.45 -22.06
CA TYR A 666 -22.87 -27.24 -20.84
C TYR A 666 -23.09 -28.71 -21.16
N PRO A 667 -22.72 -29.67 -20.32
CA PRO A 667 -22.84 -31.10 -20.64
C PRO A 667 -24.26 -31.45 -21.02
N GLY A 668 -24.48 -31.98 -22.24
CA GLY A 668 -25.76 -32.36 -22.79
C GLY A 668 -26.62 -31.23 -23.37
N CYS A 669 -26.02 -30.04 -23.60
CA CYS A 669 -26.76 -28.87 -24.13
C CYS A 669 -27.37 -29.09 -25.52
N GLU A 670 -26.90 -30.08 -26.28
CA GLU A 670 -27.44 -30.45 -27.57
C GLU A 670 -28.87 -31.02 -27.46
N SER A 671 -29.23 -31.58 -26.32
CA SER A 671 -30.54 -32.24 -26.11
C SER A 671 -31.34 -31.62 -24.95
N VAL A 672 -30.68 -30.85 -24.09
CA VAL A 672 -31.28 -30.27 -22.90
C VAL A 672 -31.22 -28.75 -22.95
N GLY A 673 -32.36 -28.09 -23.10
CA GLY A 673 -32.45 -26.63 -23.08
C GLY A 673 -32.09 -26.03 -21.72
N VAL A 674 -31.70 -24.74 -21.73
CA VAL A 674 -31.26 -24.01 -20.53
C VAL A 674 -32.34 -23.91 -19.45
N ASP A 675 -33.60 -23.85 -19.83
CA ASP A 675 -34.74 -23.86 -18.86
C ASP A 675 -34.76 -25.13 -18.02
N ARG A 676 -34.43 -26.28 -18.63
CA ARG A 676 -34.34 -27.56 -17.92
C ARG A 676 -33.09 -27.64 -17.03
N LEU A 677 -31.98 -27.07 -17.51
CA LEU A 677 -30.78 -26.94 -16.70
C LEU A 677 -31.04 -26.13 -15.43
N VAL A 678 -31.63 -24.94 -15.57
CA VAL A 678 -31.90 -24.08 -14.39
C VAL A 678 -32.93 -24.70 -13.44
N ALA A 679 -33.91 -25.41 -13.94
CA ALA A 679 -34.85 -26.18 -13.12
C ALA A 679 -34.14 -27.28 -12.31
N TRP A 680 -33.14 -27.95 -12.88
CA TRP A 680 -32.31 -28.92 -12.18
C TRP A 680 -31.41 -28.25 -11.12
N LEU A 681 -30.86 -27.06 -11.41
CA LEU A 681 -30.08 -26.25 -10.46
C LEU A 681 -30.97 -25.80 -9.29
N ASP A 682 -32.16 -25.27 -9.59
CA ASP A 682 -33.11 -24.81 -8.56
C ASP A 682 -33.54 -25.95 -7.64
N ALA A 683 -33.86 -27.14 -8.18
CA ALA A 683 -34.25 -28.30 -7.43
C ALA A 683 -33.18 -28.78 -6.42
N ARG A 684 -31.93 -28.37 -6.59
CA ARG A 684 -30.80 -28.67 -5.71
C ARG A 684 -30.30 -27.47 -4.90
N GLY A 685 -30.98 -26.34 -5.03
CA GLY A 685 -30.63 -25.11 -4.34
C GLY A 685 -29.31 -24.50 -4.79
N PHE A 686 -28.87 -24.79 -6.00
CA PHE A 686 -27.74 -24.10 -6.60
C PHE A 686 -28.14 -22.68 -7.05
N GLU A 687 -27.21 -21.76 -7.00
CA GLU A 687 -27.47 -20.35 -7.26
C GLU A 687 -26.59 -19.79 -8.40
N ALA A 688 -25.53 -20.49 -8.76
CA ALA A 688 -24.62 -20.12 -9.84
C ALA A 688 -23.95 -21.34 -10.46
N MET A 689 -23.52 -21.18 -11.70
CA MET A 689 -22.74 -22.18 -12.41
C MET A 689 -21.45 -21.53 -12.90
N ARG A 690 -20.32 -22.17 -12.58
CA ARG A 690 -19.01 -21.76 -13.11
C ARG A 690 -18.88 -22.14 -14.57
N GLY A 691 -18.09 -21.38 -15.29
CA GLY A 691 -17.67 -21.67 -16.64
C GLY A 691 -16.25 -21.21 -16.90
N TYR A 692 -15.77 -21.51 -18.08
CA TYR A 692 -14.50 -20.98 -18.54
C TYR A 692 -14.54 -20.72 -20.04
N MET A 693 -13.70 -19.80 -20.53
CA MET A 693 -13.57 -19.50 -21.94
C MET A 693 -12.74 -20.61 -22.62
N LEU A 694 -13.36 -21.34 -23.52
CA LEU A 694 -12.73 -22.28 -24.43
C LEU A 694 -12.47 -21.57 -25.76
N ASP A 695 -11.23 -21.14 -25.97
CA ASP A 695 -10.87 -20.48 -27.23
C ASP A 695 -11.03 -21.43 -28.43
N VAL A 696 -11.93 -21.09 -29.30
CA VAL A 696 -12.24 -21.88 -30.48
C VAL A 696 -11.80 -21.18 -31.76
N PHE A 697 -11.45 -21.96 -32.76
CA PHE A 697 -10.94 -21.46 -34.03
C PHE A 697 -11.31 -22.38 -35.22
N ALA A 698 -11.29 -21.83 -36.44
CA ALA A 698 -11.33 -22.58 -37.66
C ALA A 698 -9.90 -22.99 -38.06
N PRO A 699 -9.70 -24.06 -38.81
CA PRO A 699 -8.38 -24.45 -39.31
C PRO A 699 -7.64 -23.32 -40.03
N ARG A 700 -8.39 -22.43 -40.69
CA ARG A 700 -7.90 -21.21 -41.33
C ARG A 700 -8.75 -20.02 -40.85
N LEU A 701 -8.16 -18.86 -40.80
CA LEU A 701 -8.87 -17.62 -40.40
C LEU A 701 -9.69 -17.00 -41.53
N GLU A 702 -9.68 -17.61 -42.73
CA GLU A 702 -10.47 -17.16 -43.86
C GLU A 702 -11.94 -17.53 -43.72
N GLY A 703 -12.84 -16.53 -43.89
CA GLY A 703 -14.28 -16.78 -43.97
C GLY A 703 -15.06 -16.33 -42.75
N ALA A 704 -16.33 -16.68 -42.69
CA ALA A 704 -17.20 -16.42 -41.53
C ALA A 704 -16.80 -17.30 -40.34
N PRO A 705 -17.07 -16.86 -39.08
CA PRO A 705 -16.86 -17.72 -37.93
C PRO A 705 -17.56 -19.06 -38.11
N PRO A 706 -16.86 -20.19 -37.81
CA PRO A 706 -17.47 -21.50 -37.98
C PRO A 706 -18.63 -21.65 -37.01
N ARG A 707 -19.67 -22.42 -37.38
CA ARG A 707 -20.67 -22.87 -36.41
C ARG A 707 -20.01 -23.76 -35.36
N SER A 708 -20.60 -23.84 -34.19
CA SER A 708 -20.06 -24.60 -33.06
C SER A 708 -19.61 -26.02 -33.41
N GLU A 709 -20.34 -26.70 -34.27
CA GLU A 709 -20.07 -28.07 -34.77
C GLU A 709 -18.83 -28.22 -35.66
N HIS A 710 -18.20 -27.11 -36.07
CA HIS A 710 -17.00 -27.10 -36.92
C HIS A 710 -15.78 -26.43 -36.29
N CYS A 711 -15.87 -26.13 -34.99
CA CYS A 711 -14.79 -25.48 -34.27
C CYS A 711 -13.69 -26.45 -33.87
N TRP A 712 -12.49 -25.93 -33.85
CA TRP A 712 -11.33 -26.56 -33.21
C TRP A 712 -10.96 -25.84 -31.93
N TYR A 713 -10.34 -26.55 -30.99
CA TYR A 713 -9.75 -26.04 -29.79
C TYR A 713 -8.43 -26.75 -29.50
N ASP A 714 -7.54 -26.14 -28.75
CA ASP A 714 -6.34 -26.79 -28.24
C ASP A 714 -6.66 -27.50 -26.91
N ASP A 715 -6.23 -28.76 -26.78
CA ASP A 715 -6.52 -29.65 -25.65
C ASP A 715 -5.35 -29.65 -24.62
N ASP A 716 -4.70 -28.48 -24.44
CA ASP A 716 -3.54 -28.31 -23.58
C ASP A 716 -3.86 -27.40 -22.37
N TYR A 717 -5.14 -27.37 -21.97
CA TYR A 717 -5.55 -26.58 -20.81
C TYR A 717 -5.03 -27.19 -19.51
N TYR A 718 -4.61 -26.32 -18.61
CA TYR A 718 -4.21 -26.66 -17.24
C TYR A 718 -4.89 -25.73 -16.23
N TRP A 719 -5.10 -26.20 -15.02
CA TRP A 719 -5.69 -25.41 -13.94
C TRP A 719 -4.59 -24.85 -13.04
N PHE A 720 -4.60 -23.55 -12.85
CA PHE A 720 -3.69 -22.88 -11.92
C PHE A 720 -4.48 -22.16 -10.81
N GLY A 721 -3.82 -21.96 -9.67
CA GLY A 721 -4.38 -21.20 -8.56
C GLY A 721 -4.44 -19.71 -8.89
N PHE A 722 -5.36 -19.02 -8.24
CA PHE A 722 -5.60 -17.61 -8.39
C PHE A 722 -5.79 -16.96 -7.02
N ASP A 723 -5.30 -15.74 -6.83
CA ASP A 723 -5.28 -15.05 -5.53
C ASP A 723 -6.64 -14.47 -5.10
N ARG A 724 -7.66 -14.62 -5.95
CA ARG A 724 -9.03 -14.15 -5.71
C ARG A 724 -10.04 -15.24 -6.02
N PRO A 725 -11.28 -15.18 -5.45
CA PRO A 725 -12.34 -16.13 -5.81
C PRO A 725 -12.60 -16.11 -7.34
N PRO A 726 -12.81 -17.25 -7.99
CA PRO A 726 -12.98 -18.60 -7.46
C PRO A 726 -11.69 -19.35 -7.13
N TYR A 727 -10.54 -18.73 -7.09
CA TYR A 727 -9.20 -19.26 -6.74
C TYR A 727 -8.62 -20.34 -7.65
N LEU A 728 -9.31 -20.71 -8.72
CA LEU A 728 -8.81 -21.58 -9.77
C LEU A 728 -9.25 -21.04 -11.13
N SER A 729 -8.33 -20.95 -12.06
CA SER A 729 -8.57 -20.56 -13.43
C SER A 729 -7.89 -21.55 -14.37
N PRO A 730 -8.50 -21.90 -15.48
CA PRO A 730 -7.78 -22.61 -16.54
C PRO A 730 -6.84 -21.65 -17.27
N GLY A 731 -5.70 -22.17 -17.68
CA GLY A 731 -4.75 -21.55 -18.60
C GLY A 731 -4.51 -22.46 -19.79
N GLY A 732 -3.81 -21.99 -20.82
CA GLY A 732 -3.55 -22.75 -22.03
C GLY A 732 -4.43 -22.32 -23.19
N GLY A 733 -4.60 -23.23 -24.16
CA GLY A 733 -5.38 -22.99 -25.37
C GLY A 733 -4.65 -22.23 -26.45
N VAL A 734 -5.33 -22.03 -27.59
CA VAL A 734 -4.72 -21.48 -28.78
C VAL A 734 -4.12 -20.09 -28.62
N ARG A 735 -4.72 -19.21 -27.74
CA ARG A 735 -4.14 -17.89 -27.48
C ARG A 735 -2.82 -17.99 -26.71
N ALA A 736 -2.75 -18.88 -25.73
CA ALA A 736 -1.50 -19.13 -25.01
C ALA A 736 -0.41 -19.64 -25.98
N ARG A 737 -0.76 -20.59 -26.86
CA ARG A 737 0.16 -21.14 -27.85
C ARG A 737 0.63 -20.12 -28.89
N LEU A 738 -0.28 -19.31 -29.44
CA LEU A 738 0.05 -18.39 -30.56
C LEU A 738 0.62 -17.05 -30.07
N PHE A 739 0.21 -16.58 -28.88
CA PHE A 739 0.52 -15.24 -28.41
C PHE A 739 1.20 -15.21 -27.03
N GLU A 740 1.46 -16.38 -26.42
CA GLU A 740 1.99 -16.52 -25.06
C GLU A 740 1.07 -15.82 -24.02
N ALA A 741 -0.24 -15.78 -24.33
CA ALA A 741 -1.22 -15.09 -23.50
C ALA A 741 -1.47 -15.85 -22.19
N LYS A 742 -1.35 -15.15 -21.05
CA LYS A 742 -1.68 -15.66 -19.72
C LYS A 742 -3.00 -15.03 -19.25
N GLU A 743 -4.10 -15.40 -19.89
CA GLU A 743 -5.42 -14.83 -19.62
C GLU A 743 -6.13 -15.55 -18.47
N TYR A 744 -7.04 -14.83 -17.81
CA TYR A 744 -8.02 -15.44 -16.89
C TYR A 744 -9.17 -15.99 -17.71
N LEU A 745 -9.32 -17.31 -17.73
CA LEU A 745 -10.32 -17.96 -18.57
C LEU A 745 -11.59 -18.37 -17.80
N HIS A 746 -11.59 -18.30 -16.46
CA HIS A 746 -12.78 -18.62 -15.69
C HIS A 746 -13.85 -17.53 -15.82
N LYS A 747 -15.12 -17.93 -15.72
CA LYS A 747 -16.30 -17.05 -15.76
C LYS A 747 -17.36 -17.57 -14.79
N VAL A 748 -18.34 -16.74 -14.46
CA VAL A 748 -19.59 -17.13 -13.82
C VAL A 748 -20.71 -16.74 -14.77
N PRO A 749 -20.95 -17.55 -15.84
CA PRO A 749 -21.88 -17.17 -16.88
C PRO A 749 -23.33 -17.19 -16.42
N LEU A 750 -23.71 -18.11 -15.53
CA LEU A 750 -25.11 -18.33 -15.14
C LEU A 750 -25.26 -18.16 -13.63
N TRP A 751 -26.15 -17.25 -13.20
CA TRP A 751 -26.41 -16.99 -11.79
C TRP A 751 -27.88 -16.62 -11.52
N ARG A 752 -28.33 -16.86 -10.29
CA ARG A 752 -29.64 -16.41 -9.83
C ARG A 752 -29.59 -14.92 -9.52
N LEU A 753 -30.48 -14.15 -10.14
CA LEU A 753 -30.49 -12.68 -10.08
C LEU A 753 -30.76 -12.12 -8.68
N ASP A 754 -31.46 -12.90 -7.83
CA ASP A 754 -31.79 -12.55 -6.44
C ASP A 754 -30.81 -13.13 -5.39
N ALA A 755 -29.81 -13.92 -5.82
CA ALA A 755 -28.88 -14.59 -4.91
C ALA A 755 -27.59 -13.82 -4.64
N GLY A 756 -27.11 -13.04 -5.62
CA GLY A 756 -25.87 -12.30 -5.51
C GLY A 756 -25.64 -11.31 -6.64
N LEU A 757 -24.53 -10.56 -6.54
CA LEU A 757 -24.14 -9.49 -7.44
C LEU A 757 -22.88 -9.87 -8.23
N LEU A 758 -22.75 -9.33 -9.44
CA LEU A 758 -21.53 -9.37 -10.23
C LEU A 758 -20.54 -8.33 -9.66
N ILE A 759 -19.33 -8.76 -9.36
CA ILE A 759 -18.26 -7.88 -8.86
C ILE A 759 -17.35 -7.43 -10.01
N ASN A 760 -17.01 -8.37 -10.90
CA ASN A 760 -16.33 -8.08 -12.16
C ASN A 760 -16.71 -9.16 -13.20
N SER A 761 -16.01 -9.20 -14.34
CA SER A 761 -16.30 -10.19 -15.40
C SER A 761 -16.04 -11.65 -14.99
N HIS A 762 -15.30 -11.87 -13.92
CA HIS A 762 -14.86 -13.20 -13.49
C HIS A 762 -15.34 -13.54 -12.05
N GLU A 763 -15.84 -12.57 -11.29
CA GLU A 763 -16.12 -12.70 -9.86
C GLU A 763 -17.53 -12.24 -9.53
N THR A 764 -18.11 -12.90 -8.51
CA THR A 764 -19.42 -12.58 -7.94
C THR A 764 -19.32 -12.55 -6.42
N THR A 765 -20.32 -11.96 -5.75
CA THR A 765 -20.54 -12.25 -4.31
C THR A 765 -20.78 -13.75 -4.12
N HIS A 766 -20.67 -14.23 -2.87
CA HIS A 766 -20.88 -15.66 -2.63
C HIS A 766 -22.27 -16.13 -3.08
N MET A 767 -22.27 -17.19 -3.87
CA MET A 767 -23.42 -17.97 -4.28
C MET A 767 -23.09 -19.46 -4.14
N ARG A 768 -24.11 -20.30 -3.98
CA ARG A 768 -23.93 -21.74 -3.97
C ARG A 768 -23.73 -22.25 -5.39
N PHE A 769 -22.49 -22.57 -5.72
CA PHE A 769 -22.11 -23.01 -7.04
C PHE A 769 -22.53 -24.46 -7.32
N ALA A 770 -22.96 -24.69 -8.56
CA ALA A 770 -23.31 -26.01 -9.05
C ALA A 770 -22.05 -26.94 -9.11
N ASP A 771 -22.32 -28.24 -9.01
CA ASP A 771 -21.37 -29.33 -9.21
C ASP A 771 -21.24 -29.78 -10.67
N VAL A 772 -21.80 -28.99 -11.58
CA VAL A 772 -21.65 -29.04 -13.03
C VAL A 772 -21.15 -27.68 -13.51
N SER A 773 -20.23 -27.64 -14.50
CA SER A 773 -19.72 -26.42 -15.06
C SER A 773 -20.04 -26.26 -16.55
N ALA A 774 -19.98 -25.04 -17.04
CA ALA A 774 -20.10 -24.67 -18.43
C ALA A 774 -18.73 -24.47 -19.10
N ALA A 775 -18.73 -24.42 -20.43
CA ALA A 775 -17.69 -23.75 -21.21
C ALA A 775 -18.33 -22.67 -22.07
N LEU A 776 -17.58 -21.65 -22.38
CA LEU A 776 -17.96 -20.58 -23.28
C LEU A 776 -17.10 -20.71 -24.53
N LEU A 777 -17.70 -21.11 -25.67
CA LEU A 777 -17.00 -21.11 -26.95
C LEU A 777 -16.63 -19.68 -27.29
N HIS A 778 -15.35 -19.36 -27.19
CA HIS A 778 -14.84 -18.00 -27.28
C HIS A 778 -14.18 -17.76 -28.63
N TYR A 779 -14.84 -17.00 -29.48
CA TYR A 779 -14.46 -16.74 -30.88
C TYR A 779 -13.44 -15.59 -31.02
N LYS A 780 -12.62 -15.34 -30.00
CA LYS A 780 -11.72 -14.18 -29.93
C LYS A 780 -10.77 -14.04 -31.12
N LEU A 781 -10.18 -15.15 -31.57
CA LEU A 781 -9.28 -15.15 -32.70
C LEU A 781 -9.97 -14.75 -34.02
N MET A 782 -11.19 -15.21 -34.20
CA MET A 782 -11.98 -14.88 -35.38
C MET A 782 -12.39 -13.41 -35.35
N ASN A 783 -12.77 -12.89 -34.18
CA ASN A 783 -13.13 -11.48 -34.04
C ASN A 783 -11.96 -10.55 -34.27
N VAL A 784 -10.77 -10.85 -33.72
CA VAL A 784 -9.56 -10.06 -33.94
C VAL A 784 -9.17 -10.07 -35.44
N ALA A 785 -9.29 -11.20 -36.10
CA ALA A 785 -9.03 -11.30 -37.53
C ALA A 785 -9.98 -10.43 -38.37
N LEU A 786 -11.27 -10.37 -38.00
CA LEU A 786 -12.26 -9.53 -38.67
C LEU A 786 -12.05 -8.03 -38.35
N ARG A 787 -11.81 -7.68 -37.09
CA ARG A 787 -11.63 -6.30 -36.67
C ARG A 787 -10.27 -5.70 -37.08
N GLY A 788 -9.20 -6.46 -37.06
CA GLY A 788 -7.88 -6.00 -37.50
C GLY A 788 -7.79 -5.55 -38.95
N ARG A 789 -8.77 -5.92 -39.78
CA ARG A 789 -8.93 -5.40 -41.14
C ARG A 789 -9.84 -4.18 -41.22
N GLN A 790 -10.70 -3.95 -40.21
CA GLN A 790 -11.72 -2.89 -40.22
C GLN A 790 -11.35 -1.66 -39.41
N THR A 791 -10.47 -1.79 -38.41
CA THR A 791 -10.10 -0.67 -37.52
C THR A 791 -8.60 -0.42 -37.55
N ARG A 792 -8.20 0.65 -38.26
CA ARG A 792 -6.92 1.27 -37.98
C ARG A 792 -7.05 2.00 -36.60
N PRO A 793 -5.96 2.10 -35.84
CA PRO A 793 -5.97 2.79 -34.53
C PRO A 793 -6.51 4.23 -34.60
N ASP A 794 -6.38 4.88 -35.74
CA ASP A 794 -6.83 6.22 -36.09
C ASP A 794 -8.34 6.32 -36.37
N GLU A 795 -9.06 5.21 -36.53
CA GLU A 795 -10.50 5.12 -36.85
C GLU A 795 -11.35 4.77 -35.62
N ALA A 796 -10.72 4.37 -34.49
CA ALA A 796 -11.40 4.18 -33.22
C ALA A 796 -11.81 5.55 -32.67
N GLY A 797 -13.09 5.77 -32.43
CA GLY A 797 -13.61 7.05 -31.94
C GLY A 797 -12.93 7.52 -30.63
N PRO A 798 -12.81 8.83 -30.43
CA PRO A 798 -12.07 9.45 -29.32
C PRO A 798 -12.44 8.91 -27.95
N ALA A 799 -13.73 8.65 -27.69
CA ALA A 799 -14.21 8.17 -26.39
C ALA A 799 -13.74 6.77 -25.96
N TYR A 800 -13.30 5.94 -26.91
CA TYR A 800 -12.77 4.61 -26.61
C TYR A 800 -11.26 4.64 -26.38
N LEU A 801 -10.56 5.55 -27.08
CA LEU A 801 -9.12 5.75 -26.87
C LEU A 801 -8.82 6.55 -25.61
N GLU A 802 -9.81 7.24 -25.06
CA GLU A 802 -9.70 7.96 -23.78
C GLU A 802 -9.68 7.01 -22.56
N THR A 803 -9.94 5.71 -22.77
CA THR A 803 -9.93 4.71 -21.69
C THR A 803 -8.73 3.77 -21.86
N ASP A 804 -8.09 3.34 -20.76
CA ASP A 804 -6.87 2.51 -20.79
C ASP A 804 -7.09 1.09 -21.24
N THR A 805 -8.19 0.48 -20.80
CA THR A 805 -8.53 -0.86 -21.26
C THR A 805 -8.78 -0.81 -22.78
N GLY A 806 -9.36 0.28 -23.28
CA GLY A 806 -9.50 0.50 -24.71
C GLY A 806 -8.13 0.51 -25.41
N VAL A 807 -7.19 1.32 -24.90
CA VAL A 807 -5.83 1.39 -25.46
C VAL A 807 -5.07 0.09 -25.28
N GLU A 808 -5.14 -0.56 -24.12
CA GLU A 808 -4.49 -1.86 -23.88
C GLU A 808 -5.12 -2.96 -24.73
N ILE A 809 -6.43 -3.02 -24.82
CA ILE A 809 -7.14 -3.94 -25.70
C ILE A 809 -6.76 -3.67 -27.15
N MET A 810 -6.71 -2.42 -27.60
CA MET A 810 -6.30 -2.06 -28.96
C MET A 810 -4.82 -2.41 -29.22
N ARG A 811 -3.91 -2.13 -28.25
CA ARG A 811 -2.51 -2.56 -28.36
C ARG A 811 -2.37 -4.09 -28.39
N ARG A 812 -3.16 -4.79 -27.58
CA ARG A 812 -3.23 -6.26 -27.60
C ARG A 812 -3.78 -6.75 -28.93
N TYR A 813 -4.84 -6.17 -29.46
CA TYR A 813 -5.38 -6.50 -30.77
C TYR A 813 -4.42 -6.15 -31.89
N THR A 814 -3.70 -5.04 -31.83
CA THR A 814 -2.67 -4.68 -32.81
C THR A 814 -1.53 -5.70 -32.82
N ARG A 815 -1.07 -6.15 -31.63
CA ARG A 815 -0.08 -7.23 -31.52
C ARG A 815 -0.62 -8.56 -32.05
N TYR A 816 -1.86 -8.88 -31.74
CA TYR A 816 -2.53 -10.09 -32.28
C TYR A 816 -2.71 -9.99 -33.78
N ALA A 817 -3.21 -8.88 -34.31
CA ALA A 817 -3.40 -8.65 -35.73
C ALA A 817 -2.08 -8.77 -36.50
N ALA A 818 -1.01 -8.17 -36.04
CA ALA A 818 0.31 -8.28 -36.68
C ALA A 818 0.86 -9.72 -36.73
N ARG A 819 0.54 -10.56 -35.75
CA ARG A 819 0.84 -12.01 -35.78
C ARG A 819 -0.17 -12.77 -36.59
N LEU A 820 -1.46 -12.42 -36.55
CA LEU A 820 -2.52 -13.06 -37.34
C LEU A 820 -2.33 -12.85 -38.84
N ASP A 821 -1.82 -11.69 -39.29
CA ASP A 821 -1.49 -11.45 -40.68
C ASP A 821 -0.47 -12.49 -41.24
N ARG A 822 0.48 -12.92 -40.40
CA ARG A 822 1.43 -13.98 -40.73
C ARG A 822 0.80 -15.38 -40.69
N LEU A 823 -0.21 -15.57 -39.84
CA LEU A 823 -0.88 -16.85 -39.60
C LEU A 823 -2.10 -17.04 -40.53
N TRP A 824 -2.50 -16.00 -41.28
CA TRP A 824 -3.73 -15.96 -42.08
C TRP A 824 -3.84 -17.10 -43.07
N LEU A 825 -2.74 -17.47 -43.71
CA LEU A 825 -2.67 -18.57 -44.66
C LEU A 825 -2.18 -19.88 -44.02
N SER A 826 -1.84 -19.87 -42.75
CA SER A 826 -1.33 -21.02 -42.03
C SER A 826 -2.47 -21.91 -41.55
N ASP A 827 -2.25 -23.22 -41.49
CA ASP A 827 -3.13 -24.11 -40.75
C ASP A 827 -2.89 -23.91 -39.23
N LEU A 828 -3.93 -23.52 -38.52
CA LEU A 828 -3.88 -23.29 -37.07
C LEU A 828 -3.97 -24.60 -36.29
N VAL A 829 -4.38 -25.70 -36.91
CA VAL A 829 -4.51 -27.01 -36.29
C VAL A 829 -3.11 -27.56 -36.01
N LYS A 830 -2.80 -27.81 -34.75
CA LYS A 830 -1.54 -28.43 -34.32
C LYS A 830 -1.77 -29.91 -34.05
N PRO A 831 -1.17 -30.83 -34.84
CA PRO A 831 -1.30 -32.25 -34.59
C PRO A 831 -0.92 -32.66 -33.14
N GLY A 832 -1.72 -33.50 -32.53
CA GLY A 832 -1.52 -33.96 -31.15
C GLY A 832 -2.01 -32.99 -30.06
N VAL A 833 -2.27 -31.73 -30.39
CA VAL A 833 -2.77 -30.71 -29.45
C VAL A 833 -4.18 -30.27 -29.82
N SER A 834 -4.40 -29.86 -31.08
CA SER A 834 -5.70 -29.35 -31.52
C SER A 834 -6.70 -30.48 -31.76
N ARG A 835 -7.95 -30.28 -31.39
CA ARG A 835 -9.06 -31.20 -31.56
C ARG A 835 -10.27 -30.49 -32.13
N GLN A 836 -11.04 -31.23 -32.94
CA GLN A 836 -12.35 -30.74 -33.34
C GLN A 836 -13.35 -30.92 -32.20
N LEU A 837 -14.18 -29.93 -31.99
CA LEU A 837 -15.27 -29.99 -31.03
C LEU A 837 -16.34 -30.95 -31.59
N ALA A 838 -16.57 -32.07 -30.91
CA ALA A 838 -17.60 -33.02 -31.32
C ALA A 838 -18.96 -32.68 -30.65
N ASP A 839 -18.98 -32.67 -29.31
CA ASP A 839 -20.13 -32.35 -28.49
C ASP A 839 -19.69 -31.91 -27.11
N SER A 840 -20.66 -31.45 -26.28
CA SER A 840 -20.40 -30.98 -24.94
C SER A 840 -20.02 -32.09 -23.93
N LEU A 841 -20.51 -33.32 -24.13
CA LEU A 841 -20.16 -34.43 -23.25
C LEU A 841 -18.71 -34.87 -23.45
N THR A 842 -18.19 -34.81 -24.65
CA THR A 842 -16.79 -35.06 -24.95
C THR A 842 -15.85 -34.10 -24.17
N LEU A 843 -16.22 -32.83 -24.00
CA LEU A 843 -15.45 -31.89 -23.17
C LEU A 843 -15.48 -32.26 -21.68
N ALA A 844 -16.63 -32.75 -21.18
CA ALA A 844 -16.76 -33.22 -19.82
C ALA A 844 -15.93 -34.49 -19.56
N GLU A 845 -15.91 -35.43 -20.49
CA GLU A 845 -15.12 -36.66 -20.42
C GLU A 845 -13.61 -36.38 -20.42
N ARG A 846 -13.18 -35.28 -21.04
CA ARG A 846 -11.80 -34.80 -21.04
C ARG A 846 -11.44 -33.98 -19.81
N GLY A 847 -12.39 -33.77 -18.88
CA GLY A 847 -12.19 -32.95 -17.69
C GLY A 847 -12.14 -31.43 -17.94
N LEU A 848 -12.50 -30.99 -19.16
CA LEU A 848 -12.60 -29.57 -19.50
C LEU A 848 -13.89 -28.94 -18.95
N MET A 849 -14.93 -29.72 -18.70
CA MET A 849 -16.10 -29.33 -17.93
C MET A 849 -16.29 -30.28 -16.74
N GLN A 850 -16.69 -29.74 -15.59
CA GLN A 850 -17.07 -30.53 -14.45
C GLN A 850 -18.47 -31.11 -14.67
N ILE A 851 -18.67 -32.35 -14.28
CA ILE A 851 -19.96 -33.04 -14.32
C ILE A 851 -20.07 -34.00 -13.14
N SER A 852 -21.07 -33.83 -12.29
CA SER A 852 -21.32 -34.71 -11.14
C SER A 852 -22.05 -35.99 -11.56
N ASP A 853 -21.94 -37.03 -10.71
CA ASP A 853 -22.70 -38.26 -10.91
C ASP A 853 -24.20 -38.01 -10.88
N ALA A 854 -24.67 -37.09 -10.04
CA ALA A 854 -26.06 -36.69 -9.95
C ALA A 854 -26.55 -36.04 -11.27
N TYR A 855 -25.73 -35.24 -11.93
CA TYR A 855 -26.06 -34.64 -13.21
C TYR A 855 -26.02 -35.68 -14.34
N ARG A 856 -25.01 -36.57 -14.35
CA ARG A 856 -24.93 -37.70 -15.31
C ARG A 856 -26.18 -38.58 -15.24
N ALA A 857 -26.60 -38.96 -14.03
CA ALA A 857 -27.80 -39.76 -13.83
C ALA A 857 -29.06 -39.03 -14.30
N TRP A 858 -29.13 -37.72 -14.07
CA TRP A 858 -30.26 -36.91 -14.54
C TRP A 858 -30.28 -36.78 -16.08
N LEU A 859 -29.17 -36.66 -16.74
CA LEU A 859 -29.08 -36.66 -18.20
C LEU A 859 -29.47 -38.04 -18.78
N ALA A 860 -28.99 -39.14 -18.18
CA ALA A 860 -29.27 -40.49 -18.65
C ALA A 860 -30.76 -40.91 -18.49
N ALA A 861 -31.51 -40.28 -17.61
CA ALA A 861 -32.91 -40.53 -17.39
C ALA A 861 -33.81 -39.79 -18.42
N ARG A 862 -33.26 -39.10 -19.37
CA ARG A 862 -33.97 -38.27 -20.37
C ARG A 862 -33.63 -38.65 -21.80
#